data_8cd4a0308e7c2556c9185c3997fb9511
#
_entry.id   8cd4a0308e7c2556c9185c3997fb9511
#
_cell.length_a   1.000
_cell.length_b   1.000
_cell.length_c   1.000
_cell.angle_alpha   90.00
_cell.angle_beta   90.00
_cell.angle_gamma   90.00
#
_symmetry.space_group_name_H-M   'P 1'
#
loop_
_entity.id
_entity.type
_entity.pdbx_description
1 polymer ?
#
loop_
_entity_poly.entity_id
_entity_poly.type
_entity_poly.pdbx_seq_one_letter_code
_entity_poly.pdbx_strand_id
1 'polypeptide(L)'
;MAVNLVNTKISTQVLNFQPGGSPAFFEVTVVNESNQFASFQIEIIAAGGGESLGTNWYSIKPAVSAKNPPGDSTKFEVTITNTPVAGFIGKMNLIVRIFSLELRDEDRQLLRLIVEAGVGAVPMQVELPIREFTTQPQGTIEIPVRVFNPSQLPASVSLKPIGLKPQWFINGDEKLLPVPPGNKAETSFLCQLPIAEEVPSQAYPFTIEANYPNGLPSSSREGVVNVTPAGFVDFQCTPEKQQIPASRPWLPQLKINYTTYQLECQNHSNITQKVSIEVKEDEENKRKCFWDVQPEFVELNPGEVKNLQLLISKRRWWLGWKEKRAFKVKAIVPNNRVNINNENQYLQLIIHPILHPWLQMGLGCLLLYLLWYISWLNPNNPLFGHRDAVTFVQFNGVGDRAVSSSQDQSIIRWNIAGFTNPLINQDDGRMAKKIGKSVRIVRYKPVSNDVVAAGLENGEIQIWDVLGGTKKPKATFSLEGEKSDRVLSLEFSQDSHFLFSGHGSGVVAQWDVNSALLDDEKTMTNPINSKNFNFPVYALATVGHDKQNLVIAGRYNNLAIWNFTKDKLWKIPYNRPGSQNDYIVSMDSPDYKPHLLATADNRGQITLWDMNQCLKNSNNQCQILEKWSDGHGEKAVRSVALSRDGCYLASGGDDNRVMLWSLTQEGRRISPVGQEIRKEKQRFNSVDVKVVKNKILIISGNDDHKVRLDIRDLNKNVGCKQ
;
A
#
# COMPACT_ATOMS: atom_id res chain seq x y z
N MET A 1 89.08 49.93 26.38
CA MET A 1 88.09 50.96 26.05
C MET A 1 86.94 50.26 25.36
N ALA A 2 85.78 50.30 25.95
CA ALA A 2 84.57 49.75 25.28
C ALA A 2 84.29 50.69 24.11
N VAL A 3 84.27 50.17 22.91
CA VAL A 3 83.86 50.94 21.72
C VAL A 3 82.31 51.02 21.81
N ASN A 4 81.81 52.25 22.05
CA ASN A 4 80.34 52.48 21.96
C ASN A 4 79.92 52.26 20.54
N LEU A 5 79.00 51.29 20.34
CA LEU A 5 78.43 50.92 19.02
C LEU A 5 77.39 51.91 18.56
N VAL A 6 76.89 52.73 19.48
CA VAL A 6 75.88 53.78 19.25
C VAL A 6 76.49 55.13 19.62
N ASN A 7 76.57 56.00 18.66
CA ASN A 7 77.10 57.37 18.91
C ASN A 7 75.93 58.34 18.71
N THR A 8 75.68 59.18 19.75
CA THR A 8 74.54 60.05 19.78
C THR A 8 74.91 61.49 19.99
N LYS A 9 74.28 62.36 19.23
CA LYS A 9 74.45 63.82 19.37
C LYS A 9 73.05 64.46 19.49
N ILE A 10 72.83 65.23 20.52
CA ILE A 10 71.62 66.06 20.70
C ILE A 10 71.90 67.48 20.23
N SER A 11 70.84 68.12 19.63
CA SER A 11 70.95 69.48 19.04
C SER A 11 71.07 70.56 20.07
N THR A 12 70.68 70.34 21.32
CA THR A 12 70.79 71.29 22.45
C THR A 12 70.96 70.55 23.76
N GLN A 13 71.67 71.13 24.70
CA GLN A 13 71.81 70.60 26.06
C GLN A 13 70.82 71.26 27.07
N VAL A 14 70.20 72.40 26.66
CA VAL A 14 69.21 73.10 27.48
C VAL A 14 68.02 73.44 26.62
N LEU A 15 66.84 73.08 27.11
CA LEU A 15 65.60 73.34 26.43
C LEU A 15 64.65 74.10 27.35
N ASN A 16 64.10 75.21 26.91
CA ASN A 16 63.10 75.97 27.60
C ASN A 16 61.69 75.49 27.15
N PHE A 17 60.85 75.23 28.09
CA PHE A 17 59.47 74.83 27.83
C PHE A 17 58.50 75.63 28.75
N GLN A 18 57.46 76.18 28.16
CA GLN A 18 56.43 76.86 28.86
C GLN A 18 55.13 76.11 28.65
N PRO A 19 54.54 75.57 29.70
CA PRO A 19 53.22 74.87 29.58
C PRO A 19 52.13 75.82 29.07
N GLY A 20 51.39 75.37 28.01
CA GLY A 20 50.38 76.18 27.33
C GLY A 20 50.93 77.13 26.25
N GLY A 21 52.22 77.16 26.05
CA GLY A 21 52.96 77.85 24.97
C GLY A 21 53.24 76.93 23.79
N SER A 22 54.13 77.38 22.93
CA SER A 22 54.58 76.56 21.80
C SER A 22 55.32 75.32 22.28
N PRO A 23 55.05 74.14 21.70
CA PRO A 23 55.86 72.94 21.98
C PRO A 23 57.35 73.16 21.79
N ALA A 24 58.13 72.67 22.72
CA ALA A 24 59.60 72.76 22.62
C ALA A 24 60.15 71.50 21.95
N PHE A 25 61.04 71.64 21.03
CA PHE A 25 61.61 70.51 20.26
C PHE A 25 63.13 70.49 20.25
N PHE A 26 63.67 69.32 20.14
CA PHE A 26 65.14 69.12 19.91
C PHE A 26 65.35 67.88 19.02
N GLU A 27 66.49 67.89 18.33
CA GLU A 27 66.85 66.77 17.49
C GLU A 27 67.90 65.88 18.16
N VAL A 28 67.74 64.57 17.93
CA VAL A 28 68.72 63.57 18.34
C VAL A 28 69.20 62.85 17.07
N THR A 29 70.47 62.97 16.82
CA THR A 29 71.13 62.29 15.70
C THR A 29 71.85 61.06 16.25
N VAL A 30 71.52 59.91 15.75
CA VAL A 30 72.07 58.61 16.16
C VAL A 30 72.88 58.06 14.99
N VAL A 31 74.10 57.76 15.20
CA VAL A 31 74.99 57.15 14.19
C VAL A 31 75.22 55.69 14.56
N ASN A 32 75.07 54.81 13.60
CA ASN A 32 75.40 53.41 13.76
C ASN A 32 76.91 53.16 13.58
N GLU A 33 77.66 53.13 14.65
CA GLU A 33 79.11 52.84 14.62
C GLU A 33 79.44 51.33 14.69
N SER A 34 78.38 50.49 14.68
CA SER A 34 78.55 49.05 14.65
C SER A 34 78.81 48.55 13.21
N ASN A 35 79.17 47.30 13.08
CA ASN A 35 79.36 46.62 11.80
C ASN A 35 78.08 45.89 11.29
N GLN A 36 76.96 46.15 11.89
CA GLN A 36 75.69 45.51 11.59
C GLN A 36 74.56 46.53 11.35
N PHE A 37 73.50 46.09 10.61
CA PHE A 37 72.31 46.93 10.49
C PHE A 37 71.57 46.99 11.83
N ALA A 38 71.21 48.16 12.29
CA ALA A 38 70.55 48.36 13.57
C ALA A 38 69.41 49.38 13.49
N SER A 39 68.31 49.12 14.22
CA SER A 39 67.25 50.08 14.48
C SER A 39 67.42 50.69 15.86
N PHE A 40 67.10 51.97 15.99
CA PHE A 40 67.23 52.72 17.22
C PHE A 40 65.87 53.21 17.72
N GLN A 41 65.76 53.25 19.05
CA GLN A 41 64.57 53.82 19.76
C GLN A 41 65.13 54.84 20.81
N ILE A 42 64.28 55.79 21.06
CA ILE A 42 64.57 56.81 22.06
C ILE A 42 63.54 56.78 23.17
N GLU A 43 63.96 56.87 24.39
CA GLU A 43 63.13 57.03 25.58
C GLU A 43 63.62 58.24 26.38
N ILE A 44 62.73 59.08 26.87
CA ILE A 44 63.04 60.23 27.67
C ILE A 44 62.63 60.03 29.10
N ILE A 45 63.56 60.09 30.04
CA ILE A 45 63.36 59.87 31.46
C ILE A 45 63.61 61.18 32.19
N ALA A 46 62.52 61.64 32.92
CA ALA A 46 62.69 62.84 33.73
C ALA A 46 63.14 62.51 35.16
N ALA A 47 64.11 63.19 35.67
CA ALA A 47 64.56 63.04 37.08
C ALA A 47 63.45 63.52 38.02
N GLY A 48 62.86 62.57 38.83
CA GLY A 48 61.78 62.84 39.77
C GLY A 48 60.37 62.53 39.25
N GLY A 49 60.26 62.07 38.02
CA GLY A 49 59.04 61.50 37.50
C GLY A 49 58.91 60.05 37.97
N GLY A 50 57.91 59.71 38.74
CA GLY A 50 57.61 58.33 39.11
C GLY A 50 57.17 57.50 37.90
N GLU A 51 57.36 56.17 37.96
CA GLU A 51 57.04 55.19 36.90
C GLU A 51 55.61 55.26 36.34
N SER A 52 54.72 56.09 36.90
CA SER A 52 53.30 56.24 36.55
C SER A 52 53.01 57.35 35.54
N LEU A 53 53.94 58.11 35.11
CA LEU A 53 53.75 59.13 34.07
C LEU A 53 54.11 58.54 32.71
N GLY A 54 53.10 58.01 32.01
CA GLY A 54 53.27 57.52 30.66
C GLY A 54 53.91 58.54 29.71
N THR A 55 54.31 58.14 28.51
CA THR A 55 55.00 58.92 27.45
C THR A 55 54.17 60.10 26.87
N ASN A 56 53.15 60.57 27.58
CA ASN A 56 52.19 61.56 27.07
C ASN A 56 52.63 63.00 27.15
N TRP A 57 53.79 63.25 27.65
CA TRP A 57 54.33 64.62 27.78
C TRP A 57 55.34 64.98 26.68
N TYR A 58 55.72 63.96 25.86
CA TYR A 58 56.59 64.17 24.70
C TYR A 58 56.13 63.26 23.53
N SER A 59 56.54 63.61 22.33
CA SER A 59 56.37 62.78 21.15
C SER A 59 57.72 62.67 20.37
N ILE A 60 57.93 61.53 19.72
CA ILE A 60 59.20 61.28 18.97
C ILE A 60 58.79 60.88 17.55
N LYS A 61 59.47 61.49 16.56
CA LYS A 61 59.31 61.16 15.15
C LYS A 61 60.70 60.92 14.52
N PRO A 62 60.91 59.77 13.89
CA PRO A 62 60.08 58.57 13.91
C PRO A 62 60.15 57.91 15.28
N ALA A 63 59.12 57.10 15.64
CA ALA A 63 59.09 56.36 16.92
C ALA A 63 60.23 55.32 17.02
N VAL A 64 60.58 54.72 15.88
CA VAL A 64 61.71 53.77 15.71
C VAL A 64 62.40 54.11 14.41
N SER A 65 63.74 54.05 14.36
CA SER A 65 64.43 54.25 13.09
C SER A 65 64.20 53.09 12.11
N ALA A 66 64.38 53.35 10.81
CA ALA A 66 64.65 52.26 9.89
C ALA A 66 65.91 51.53 10.30
N LYS A 67 66.21 50.34 9.79
CA LYS A 67 67.47 49.64 9.99
C LYS A 67 68.58 50.37 9.23
N ASN A 68 69.45 51.05 9.98
CA ASN A 68 70.53 51.79 9.45
C ASN A 68 71.72 50.88 9.18
N PRO A 69 72.37 50.98 8.02
CA PRO A 69 73.65 50.33 7.76
C PRO A 69 74.77 50.90 8.64
N PRO A 70 75.90 50.20 8.73
CA PRO A 70 77.08 50.68 9.40
C PRO A 70 77.59 52.07 8.88
N GLY A 71 77.80 53.00 9.77
CA GLY A 71 78.23 54.35 9.46
C GLY A 71 77.13 55.34 9.08
N ASP A 72 75.90 54.90 8.96
CA ASP A 72 74.77 55.77 8.63
C ASP A 72 74.08 56.35 9.88
N SER A 73 73.32 57.43 9.72
CA SER A 73 72.72 58.14 10.83
C SER A 73 71.20 58.33 10.64
N THR A 74 70.46 58.31 11.71
CA THR A 74 69.05 58.68 11.77
C THR A 74 68.85 59.88 12.68
N LYS A 75 68.00 60.77 12.24
CA LYS A 75 67.57 61.90 13.08
C LYS A 75 66.21 61.62 13.65
N PHE A 76 66.03 61.83 14.91
CA PHE A 76 64.76 61.81 15.64
C PHE A 76 64.42 63.24 16.06
N GLU A 77 63.23 63.64 15.83
CA GLU A 77 62.69 64.91 16.36
C GLU A 77 61.86 64.55 17.62
N VAL A 78 62.26 65.19 18.71
CA VAL A 78 61.61 65.05 19.99
C VAL A 78 60.93 66.36 20.31
N THR A 79 59.60 66.25 20.52
CA THR A 79 58.77 67.42 20.87
C THR A 79 58.20 67.25 22.27
N ILE A 80 58.47 68.19 23.15
CA ILE A 80 57.91 68.29 24.50
C ILE A 80 56.56 69.02 24.39
N THR A 81 55.54 68.34 24.72
CA THR A 81 54.14 68.86 24.62
C THR A 81 53.49 69.19 25.98
N ASN A 82 54.07 68.63 27.06
CA ASN A 82 53.65 68.90 28.40
C ASN A 82 54.80 68.81 29.44
N THR A 83 54.55 69.17 30.68
CA THR A 83 55.56 69.03 31.75
C THR A 83 55.64 67.57 32.21
N PRO A 84 56.89 67.05 32.38
CA PRO A 84 57.06 65.69 32.93
C PRO A 84 56.51 65.48 34.34
N VAL A 85 56.45 66.53 35.13
CA VAL A 85 55.86 66.57 36.49
C VAL A 85 54.81 67.68 36.53
N ALA A 86 53.62 67.36 36.87
CA ALA A 86 52.51 68.30 36.90
C ALA A 86 52.82 69.43 37.93
N GLY A 87 52.57 70.66 37.49
CA GLY A 87 52.80 71.84 38.35
C GLY A 87 54.27 72.20 38.61
N PHE A 88 55.22 71.55 38.08
CA PHE A 88 56.66 71.85 38.27
C PHE A 88 57.02 73.13 37.52
N ILE A 89 57.74 74.02 38.20
CA ILE A 89 58.41 75.20 37.63
C ILE A 89 59.84 75.18 38.09
N GLY A 90 60.80 75.32 37.17
CA GLY A 90 62.22 75.30 37.51
C GLY A 90 63.07 74.50 36.53
N LYS A 91 64.25 74.11 36.98
CA LYS A 91 65.14 73.33 36.14
C LYS A 91 65.14 71.88 36.51
N MET A 92 64.94 70.97 35.53
CA MET A 92 65.02 69.54 35.71
C MET A 92 65.93 68.90 34.68
N ASN A 93 66.54 67.80 35.04
CA ASN A 93 67.37 67.02 34.12
C ASN A 93 66.59 65.93 33.49
N LEU A 94 66.60 65.82 32.18
CA LEU A 94 66.11 64.75 31.39
C LEU A 94 67.23 63.85 30.95
N ILE A 95 67.05 62.57 31.04
CA ILE A 95 67.94 61.58 30.46
C ILE A 95 67.35 61.12 29.14
N VAL A 96 67.99 61.40 28.02
CA VAL A 96 67.63 60.89 26.70
C VAL A 96 68.36 59.58 26.55
N ARG A 97 67.68 58.50 26.63
CA ARG A 97 68.17 57.14 26.48
C ARG A 97 67.93 56.67 25.05
N ILE A 98 68.95 56.32 24.37
CA ILE A 98 68.94 55.80 23.01
C ILE A 98 69.45 54.37 23.08
N PHE A 99 68.66 53.44 22.57
CA PHE A 99 68.96 52.01 22.63
C PHE A 99 68.62 51.28 21.32
N SER A 100 69.38 50.24 21.09
CA SER A 100 69.12 49.31 20.01
C SER A 100 68.97 47.91 20.56
N LEU A 101 67.83 47.27 20.25
CA LEU A 101 67.54 45.87 20.65
C LEU A 101 68.45 44.88 19.90
N GLU A 102 68.80 45.19 18.67
CA GLU A 102 69.72 44.37 17.86
C GLU A 102 71.18 44.41 18.40
N LEU A 103 71.65 45.57 18.75
CA LEU A 103 73.06 45.73 19.23
C LEU A 103 73.22 45.44 20.73
N ARG A 104 72.10 45.39 21.46
CA ARG A 104 72.11 45.30 22.93
C ARG A 104 72.96 46.33 23.59
N ASP A 105 73.02 47.50 22.99
CA ASP A 105 73.79 48.64 23.43
C ASP A 105 72.94 49.88 23.56
N GLU A 106 73.30 50.79 24.47
CA GLU A 106 72.59 52.03 24.71
C GLU A 106 73.55 53.19 24.96
N ASP A 107 73.11 54.38 24.55
CA ASP A 107 73.76 55.64 24.89
C ASP A 107 72.82 56.54 25.68
N ARG A 108 73.29 57.32 26.58
CA ARG A 108 72.50 58.18 27.44
C ARG A 108 73.10 59.61 27.39
N GLN A 109 72.24 60.52 26.94
CA GLN A 109 72.57 61.94 26.88
C GLN A 109 71.78 62.75 27.93
N LEU A 110 72.39 63.75 28.52
CA LEU A 110 71.74 64.59 29.52
C LEU A 110 71.20 65.89 28.87
N LEU A 111 69.89 66.16 29.06
CA LEU A 111 69.24 67.39 28.58
C LEU A 111 68.69 68.10 29.79
N ARG A 112 68.93 69.36 29.95
CA ARG A 112 68.29 70.17 31.00
C ARG A 112 67.06 70.86 30.46
N LEU A 113 65.87 70.51 31.02
CA LEU A 113 64.63 71.18 30.74
C LEU A 113 64.39 72.30 31.77
N ILE A 114 64.17 73.48 31.27
CA ILE A 114 63.79 74.67 32.09
C ILE A 114 62.28 74.83 31.83
N VAL A 115 61.50 74.60 32.87
CA VAL A 115 60.00 74.72 32.80
C VAL A 115 59.67 76.13 33.39
N GLU A 116 59.15 76.96 32.53
CA GLU A 116 58.72 78.32 32.90
C GLU A 116 57.25 78.28 33.40
N ALA A 117 56.79 79.35 34.09
CA ALA A 117 55.42 79.43 34.52
C ALA A 117 54.47 79.43 33.30
N GLY A 118 53.50 78.54 33.29
CA GLY A 118 52.58 78.33 32.17
C GLY A 118 51.70 79.55 31.93
N VAL A 119 51.49 79.90 30.67
CA VAL A 119 50.53 80.88 30.18
C VAL A 119 49.47 80.17 29.41
N GLY A 120 48.40 79.70 30.09
CA GLY A 120 47.28 79.06 29.45
C GLY A 120 46.91 77.67 30.03
N ALA A 121 45.73 77.15 29.67
CA ALA A 121 45.26 75.84 30.09
C ALA A 121 46.02 74.72 29.33
N VAL A 122 46.55 73.74 30.06
CA VAL A 122 47.19 72.56 29.50
C VAL A 122 46.16 71.53 29.22
N PRO A 123 46.23 70.78 28.08
CA PRO A 123 45.29 69.73 27.76
C PRO A 123 45.19 68.72 28.88
N MET A 124 43.89 68.33 29.23
CA MET A 124 43.62 67.28 30.19
C MET A 124 44.11 65.95 29.66
N GLN A 125 44.65 65.08 30.48
CA GLN A 125 45.08 63.74 30.08
C GLN A 125 43.99 62.75 30.48
N VAL A 126 43.38 62.12 29.47
CA VAL A 126 42.41 61.05 29.67
C VAL A 126 43.16 59.71 29.61
N GLU A 127 42.84 58.88 30.60
CA GLU A 127 43.32 57.50 30.69
C GLU A 127 42.10 56.54 30.78
N LEU A 128 42.14 55.50 29.95
CA LEU A 128 41.27 54.37 30.08
C LEU A 128 42.05 53.22 30.74
N PRO A 129 41.76 52.91 32.01
CA PRO A 129 42.42 51.80 32.73
C PRO A 129 42.14 50.45 32.07
N ILE A 130 41.00 50.27 31.45
CA ILE A 130 40.57 49.12 30.68
C ILE A 130 40.21 49.61 29.28
N ARG A 131 40.81 49.03 28.25
CA ARG A 131 40.57 49.41 26.84
C ARG A 131 39.81 48.40 26.08
N GLU A 132 39.80 47.13 26.52
CA GLU A 132 39.13 46.07 25.88
C GLU A 132 38.09 45.47 26.83
N PHE A 133 36.84 45.47 26.39
CA PHE A 133 35.72 44.90 27.10
C PHE A 133 35.15 43.77 26.28
N THR A 134 34.86 42.66 26.94
CA THR A 134 34.18 41.51 26.29
C THR A 134 32.89 41.28 27.01
N THR A 135 31.80 41.31 26.28
CA THR A 135 30.43 41.12 26.88
C THR A 135 29.52 40.38 25.89
N GLN A 136 28.43 39.93 26.44
CA GLN A 136 27.31 39.32 25.67
C GLN A 136 26.20 40.36 25.44
N PRO A 137 25.33 40.15 24.44
CA PRO A 137 24.10 40.93 24.35
C PRO A 137 23.35 40.95 25.68
N GLN A 138 22.68 42.07 25.97
CA GLN A 138 22.04 42.38 27.24
C GLN A 138 23.00 42.50 28.45
N GLY A 139 24.29 42.27 28.24
CA GLY A 139 25.30 42.45 29.27
C GLY A 139 25.55 43.93 29.54
N THR A 140 25.95 44.22 30.77
CA THR A 140 26.34 45.56 31.20
C THR A 140 27.86 45.59 31.39
N ILE A 141 28.47 46.61 30.83
CA ILE A 141 29.91 46.90 31.04
C ILE A 141 30.04 48.25 31.70
N GLU A 142 31.06 48.38 32.57
CA GLU A 142 31.45 49.62 33.17
C GLU A 142 32.77 50.07 32.54
N ILE A 143 32.72 51.25 31.92
CA ILE A 143 33.89 51.88 31.27
C ILE A 143 34.46 52.90 32.22
N PRO A 144 35.52 52.57 32.98
CA PRO A 144 36.16 53.52 33.90
C PRO A 144 36.98 54.49 33.10
N VAL A 145 36.87 55.76 33.45
CA VAL A 145 37.62 56.86 32.83
C VAL A 145 38.33 57.64 33.93
N ARG A 146 39.62 57.84 33.80
CA ARG A 146 40.44 58.69 34.64
C ARG A 146 40.83 59.93 33.89
N VAL A 147 40.74 61.10 34.53
CA VAL A 147 41.17 62.38 33.97
C VAL A 147 42.20 62.99 34.90
N PHE A 148 43.31 63.34 34.37
CA PHE A 148 44.33 64.01 35.07
C PHE A 148 44.45 65.50 34.61
N ASN A 149 44.46 66.41 35.55
CA ASN A 149 44.59 67.84 35.29
C ASN A 149 46.04 68.25 35.49
N PRO A 150 46.88 68.36 34.46
CA PRO A 150 48.26 68.79 34.58
C PRO A 150 48.39 70.29 34.76
N SER A 151 47.30 71.05 34.67
CA SER A 151 47.26 72.49 34.81
C SER A 151 47.30 72.94 36.27
N GLN A 152 47.55 74.19 36.47
CA GLN A 152 47.56 74.85 37.81
C GLN A 152 46.18 75.42 38.23
N LEU A 153 45.14 75.26 37.37
CA LEU A 153 43.81 75.76 37.60
C LEU A 153 42.81 74.61 37.69
N PRO A 154 41.76 74.67 38.52
CA PRO A 154 40.69 73.69 38.56
C PRO A 154 39.92 73.77 37.26
N ALA A 155 39.53 72.58 36.70
CA ALA A 155 38.77 72.49 35.48
C ALA A 155 37.63 71.49 35.60
N SER A 156 36.50 71.79 34.94
CA SER A 156 35.44 70.85 34.75
C SER A 156 35.49 70.33 33.32
N VAL A 157 35.55 69.00 33.19
CA VAL A 157 35.71 68.31 31.89
C VAL A 157 34.43 67.62 31.57
N SER A 158 33.85 67.87 30.38
CA SER A 158 32.79 67.05 29.82
C SER A 158 33.41 65.85 29.07
N LEU A 159 33.06 64.65 29.53
CA LEU A 159 33.48 63.37 28.96
C LEU A 159 32.34 62.82 28.14
N LYS A 160 32.64 62.43 26.89
CA LYS A 160 31.66 61.84 26.00
C LYS A 160 32.26 60.62 25.25
N PRO A 161 31.65 59.44 25.36
CA PRO A 161 31.98 58.30 24.51
C PRO A 161 31.41 58.50 23.10
N ILE A 162 32.25 58.39 22.09
CA ILE A 162 31.89 58.49 20.68
C ILE A 162 32.18 57.11 20.04
N GLY A 163 31.29 56.64 19.15
CA GLY A 163 31.44 55.34 18.47
C GLY A 163 30.48 54.27 19.01
N LEU A 164 29.97 54.42 20.26
CA LEU A 164 28.88 53.56 20.77
C LEU A 164 27.58 54.35 20.67
N LYS A 165 26.48 53.59 20.54
CA LYS A 165 25.14 54.24 20.44
C LYS A 165 24.76 54.88 21.77
N PRO A 166 24.29 56.14 21.79
CA PRO A 166 23.86 56.83 23.03
C PRO A 166 22.87 56.06 23.86
N GLN A 167 21.98 55.32 23.21
CA GLN A 167 20.94 54.50 23.85
C GLN A 167 21.47 53.34 24.70
N TRP A 168 22.74 52.98 24.53
CA TRP A 168 23.37 51.93 25.31
C TRP A 168 23.81 52.38 26.70
N PHE A 169 23.86 53.71 26.97
CA PHE A 169 24.28 54.25 28.24
C PHE A 169 23.10 54.44 29.17
N ILE A 170 23.14 53.77 30.33
CA ILE A 170 22.01 53.77 31.30
C ILE A 170 21.85 55.17 31.95
N ASN A 171 22.96 55.85 32.22
CA ASN A 171 23.02 57.14 32.91
C ASN A 171 23.42 58.31 32.01
N GLY A 172 23.11 58.20 30.71
CA GLY A 172 23.49 59.19 29.69
C GLY A 172 24.92 59.00 29.16
N ASP A 173 25.14 59.53 27.96
CA ASP A 173 26.39 59.48 27.21
C ASP A 173 27.34 60.69 27.45
N GLU A 174 27.05 61.57 28.40
CA GLU A 174 27.84 62.70 28.75
C GLU A 174 27.95 62.87 30.26
N LYS A 175 29.15 63.08 30.78
CA LYS A 175 29.39 63.31 32.21
C LYS A 175 30.31 64.52 32.43
N LEU A 176 29.93 65.39 33.29
CA LEU A 176 30.72 66.52 33.74
C LEU A 176 31.55 66.10 34.97
N LEU A 177 32.90 66.18 34.85
CA LEU A 177 33.80 65.76 35.92
C LEU A 177 34.64 66.95 36.38
N PRO A 178 34.51 67.43 37.60
CA PRO A 178 35.39 68.45 38.17
C PRO A 178 36.75 67.81 38.54
N VAL A 179 37.82 68.38 38.05
CA VAL A 179 39.21 67.87 38.29
C VAL A 179 40.04 68.99 38.93
N PRO A 180 40.49 68.87 40.20
CA PRO A 180 41.32 69.81 40.84
C PRO A 180 42.69 69.91 40.20
N PRO A 181 43.48 71.04 40.38
CA PRO A 181 44.82 71.18 39.82
C PRO A 181 45.76 70.10 40.32
N GLY A 182 46.50 69.50 39.39
CA GLY A 182 47.49 68.48 39.69
C GLY A 182 46.97 67.13 40.17
N ASN A 183 45.61 66.95 40.19
CA ASN A 183 44.95 65.74 40.69
C ASN A 183 44.29 64.93 39.59
N LYS A 184 44.00 63.70 39.93
CA LYS A 184 43.23 62.77 39.11
C LYS A 184 41.78 62.72 39.64
N ALA A 185 40.77 62.65 38.75
CA ALA A 185 39.44 62.37 39.07
C ALA A 185 38.95 61.16 38.24
N GLU A 186 38.10 60.35 38.78
CA GLU A 186 37.60 59.11 38.12
C GLU A 186 36.08 59.17 37.98
N THR A 187 35.59 58.60 36.90
CA THR A 187 34.17 58.35 36.65
C THR A 187 34.05 57.09 35.79
N SER A 188 32.84 56.56 35.68
CA SER A 188 32.57 55.40 34.81
C SER A 188 31.31 55.60 33.99
N PHE A 189 31.25 55.06 32.82
CA PHE A 189 30.06 54.95 31.99
C PHE A 189 29.51 53.54 32.08
N LEU A 190 28.26 53.39 32.43
CA LEU A 190 27.54 52.09 32.38
C LEU A 190 26.87 51.95 31.03
N CYS A 191 27.36 50.99 30.26
CA CYS A 191 26.84 50.67 28.94
C CYS A 191 26.14 49.30 28.98
N GLN A 192 24.85 49.26 28.68
CA GLN A 192 24.06 48.07 28.57
C GLN A 192 23.73 47.80 27.09
N LEU A 193 24.14 46.66 26.61
CA LEU A 193 23.89 46.27 25.21
C LEU A 193 22.42 45.84 25.04
N PRO A 194 21.82 46.06 23.86
CA PRO A 194 20.48 45.56 23.54
C PRO A 194 20.46 44.05 23.34
N ILE A 195 19.30 43.55 22.92
CA ILE A 195 19.11 42.12 22.61
C ILE A 195 20.03 41.65 21.46
N ALA A 196 20.21 40.34 21.34
CA ALA A 196 21.14 39.73 20.38
C ALA A 196 20.86 40.13 18.93
N GLU A 197 19.59 40.25 18.57
CA GLU A 197 19.16 40.59 17.20
C GLU A 197 19.57 42.01 16.78
N GLU A 198 19.77 42.94 17.74
CA GLU A 198 20.04 44.36 17.48
C GLU A 198 21.52 44.72 17.58
N VAL A 199 22.34 43.82 18.15
CA VAL A 199 23.78 44.07 18.35
C VAL A 199 24.63 42.92 17.74
N PRO A 200 25.05 43.01 16.48
CA PRO A 200 25.92 42.02 15.85
C PRO A 200 27.16 41.73 16.65
N SER A 201 27.62 40.48 16.60
CA SER A 201 28.88 40.04 17.22
C SER A 201 30.06 40.58 16.42
N GLN A 202 30.56 41.69 16.87
CA GLN A 202 31.74 42.37 16.29
C GLN A 202 32.44 43.24 17.34
N ALA A 203 33.57 43.77 16.94
CA ALA A 203 34.26 44.80 17.74
C ALA A 203 33.63 46.17 17.47
N TYR A 204 33.24 46.85 18.53
CA TYR A 204 32.73 48.20 18.50
C TYR A 204 33.78 49.13 19.07
N PRO A 205 34.61 49.80 18.22
CA PRO A 205 35.57 50.79 18.68
C PRO A 205 34.85 52.00 19.19
N PHE A 206 35.35 52.56 20.28
CA PHE A 206 34.85 53.81 20.84
C PHE A 206 36.00 54.68 21.28
N THR A 207 35.73 55.97 21.38
CA THR A 207 36.71 57.01 21.83
C THR A 207 36.04 57.79 22.93
N ILE A 208 36.71 57.95 24.07
CA ILE A 208 36.29 58.88 25.11
C ILE A 208 36.90 60.22 24.78
N GLU A 209 36.10 61.21 24.49
CA GLU A 209 36.50 62.58 24.32
C GLU A 209 36.32 63.39 25.59
N ALA A 210 37.35 64.16 25.97
CA ALA A 210 37.26 65.08 27.11
C ALA A 210 37.34 66.53 26.61
N ASN A 211 36.22 67.17 26.63
CA ASN A 211 36.05 68.58 26.23
C ASN A 211 35.94 69.49 27.46
N TYR A 212 36.58 70.66 27.42
CA TYR A 212 36.42 71.61 28.47
C TYR A 212 36.29 73.05 27.96
N PRO A 213 35.61 73.98 28.73
CA PRO A 213 35.03 75.20 28.20
C PRO A 213 35.97 76.26 27.63
N ASN A 214 37.31 76.15 27.79
CA ASN A 214 38.24 77.20 27.42
C ASN A 214 39.06 76.94 26.16
N GLY A 215 38.54 76.08 25.20
CA GLY A 215 38.98 76.11 23.79
C GLY A 215 40.35 75.43 23.44
N LEU A 216 40.86 74.59 24.30
CA LEU A 216 42.02 73.76 23.95
C LEU A 216 41.61 72.47 23.32
N PRO A 217 42.44 71.84 22.46
CA PRO A 217 42.09 70.60 21.80
C PRO A 217 41.75 69.52 22.82
N SER A 218 40.56 68.82 22.57
CA SER A 218 40.13 67.69 23.35
C SER A 218 41.18 66.58 23.37
N SER A 219 41.42 66.00 24.55
CA SER A 219 42.19 64.76 24.60
C SER A 219 41.22 63.58 24.48
N SER A 220 41.63 62.61 23.74
CA SER A 220 40.82 61.41 23.47
C SER A 220 41.59 60.11 23.75
N ARG A 221 40.87 59.07 24.12
CA ARG A 221 41.41 57.70 24.28
C ARG A 221 40.46 56.69 23.66
N GLU A 222 41.02 55.73 22.95
CA GLU A 222 40.30 54.69 22.23
C GLU A 222 40.19 53.44 23.11
N GLY A 223 39.05 52.79 22.99
CA GLY A 223 38.77 51.47 23.54
C GLY A 223 37.90 50.66 22.57
N VAL A 224 37.69 49.42 22.87
CA VAL A 224 36.89 48.55 22.07
C VAL A 224 35.99 47.69 22.94
N VAL A 225 34.75 47.53 22.53
CA VAL A 225 33.76 46.58 23.11
C VAL A 225 33.61 45.39 22.14
N ASN A 226 34.10 44.24 22.54
CA ASN A 226 33.96 43.00 21.80
C ASN A 226 32.70 42.29 22.22
N VAL A 227 31.71 42.25 21.35
CA VAL A 227 30.44 41.53 21.56
C VAL A 227 30.61 40.10 21.14
N THR A 228 30.48 39.16 22.07
CA THR A 228 30.62 37.75 21.80
C THR A 228 29.36 37.15 21.12
N PRO A 229 29.52 36.08 20.33
CA PRO A 229 28.37 35.35 19.79
C PRO A 229 27.45 34.86 20.91
N ALA A 230 26.16 35.14 20.79
CA ALA A 230 25.15 34.74 21.74
C ALA A 230 23.79 34.66 21.05
N GLY A 231 22.85 33.97 21.69
CA GLY A 231 21.52 33.74 21.17
C GLY A 231 21.34 32.31 20.67
N PHE A 232 20.29 32.08 19.90
CA PHE A 232 19.90 30.75 19.39
C PHE A 232 19.27 30.89 18.02
N VAL A 233 19.16 29.76 17.31
CA VAL A 233 18.34 29.64 16.11
C VAL A 233 17.11 28.82 16.50
N ASP A 234 15.92 29.33 16.21
CA ASP A 234 14.68 28.58 16.38
C ASP A 234 14.35 27.83 15.09
N PHE A 235 14.01 26.55 15.23
CA PHE A 235 13.73 25.68 14.10
C PHE A 235 12.36 25.03 14.27
N GLN A 236 11.48 25.19 13.27
CA GLN A 236 10.14 24.63 13.29
C GLN A 236 9.81 23.95 11.97
N CYS A 237 9.09 22.84 12.06
CA CYS A 237 8.59 22.10 10.89
C CYS A 237 7.08 22.12 10.87
N THR A 238 6.50 22.55 9.76
CA THR A 238 5.04 22.59 9.59
C THR A 238 4.58 22.03 8.25
N PRO A 239 3.48 21.25 8.25
CA PRO A 239 2.82 20.62 9.40
C PRO A 239 3.58 19.37 9.85
N GLU A 240 3.42 18.93 11.09
CA GLU A 240 4.07 17.72 11.61
C GLU A 240 3.64 16.43 10.89
N LYS A 241 2.42 16.44 10.32
CA LYS A 241 1.84 15.27 9.65
C LYS A 241 1.44 15.61 8.23
N GLN A 242 1.91 14.82 7.29
CA GLN A 242 1.56 14.90 5.88
C GLN A 242 1.13 13.54 5.33
N GLN A 243 0.52 13.56 4.18
CA GLN A 243 0.11 12.33 3.49
C GLN A 243 0.41 12.39 1.99
N ILE A 244 0.66 11.22 1.41
CA ILE A 244 0.79 11.05 -0.03
C ILE A 244 -0.38 10.20 -0.53
N PRO A 245 -1.25 10.72 -1.42
CA PRO A 245 -1.31 12.09 -1.92
C PRO A 245 -1.84 13.07 -0.85
N ALA A 246 -1.51 14.33 -0.98
CA ALA A 246 -1.93 15.37 -0.03
C ALA A 246 -3.46 15.51 0.09
N SER A 247 -4.17 15.34 -1.02
CA SER A 247 -5.63 15.21 -1.07
C SER A 247 -6.01 13.77 -1.41
N ARG A 248 -7.14 13.27 -0.92
CA ARG A 248 -7.69 11.96 -1.26
C ARG A 248 -8.81 12.10 -2.29
N PRO A 249 -8.50 12.21 -3.57
CA PRO A 249 -9.52 12.26 -4.59
C PRO A 249 -10.22 10.89 -4.68
N TRP A 250 -11.48 10.91 -5.09
CA TRP A 250 -12.28 9.70 -5.28
C TRP A 250 -11.68 8.74 -6.32
N LEU A 251 -11.06 9.31 -7.37
CA LEU A 251 -10.38 8.51 -8.42
C LEU A 251 -8.90 8.27 -8.06
N PRO A 252 -8.34 7.11 -8.42
CA PRO A 252 -6.94 6.79 -8.20
C PRO A 252 -6.01 7.77 -8.93
N GLN A 253 -5.13 8.44 -8.19
CA GLN A 253 -4.11 9.32 -8.77
C GLN A 253 -2.78 8.58 -8.88
N LEU A 254 -2.34 8.34 -10.11
CA LEU A 254 -1.13 7.57 -10.42
C LEU A 254 0.15 8.40 -10.29
N LYS A 255 0.07 9.71 -10.56
CA LYS A 255 1.25 10.58 -10.71
C LYS A 255 1.72 11.26 -9.43
N ILE A 256 0.89 11.36 -8.38
CA ILE A 256 1.26 12.08 -7.15
C ILE A 256 1.95 11.12 -6.19
N ASN A 257 3.26 11.24 -6.10
CA ASN A 257 4.13 10.41 -5.27
C ASN A 257 4.99 11.24 -4.30
N TYR A 258 4.67 12.51 -4.09
CA TYR A 258 5.44 13.41 -3.24
C TYR A 258 4.54 14.28 -2.37
N THR A 259 5.11 14.81 -1.32
CA THR A 259 4.54 15.85 -0.45
C THR A 259 5.63 16.76 0.04
N THR A 260 5.27 17.96 0.51
CA THR A 260 6.20 18.98 0.97
C THR A 260 5.91 19.37 2.41
N TYR A 261 6.96 19.58 3.19
CA TYR A 261 6.93 20.19 4.51
C TYR A 261 7.61 21.55 4.44
N GLN A 262 7.12 22.51 5.19
CA GLN A 262 7.77 23.80 5.36
C GLN A 262 8.64 23.77 6.59
N LEU A 263 9.88 24.17 6.46
CA LEU A 263 10.87 24.25 7.51
C LEU A 263 11.18 25.72 7.71
N GLU A 264 10.85 26.27 8.85
CA GLU A 264 11.08 27.65 9.20
C GLU A 264 12.28 27.75 10.13
N CYS A 265 13.22 28.60 9.78
CA CYS A 265 14.39 28.90 10.59
C CYS A 265 14.42 30.39 10.91
N GLN A 266 14.47 30.73 12.19
CA GLN A 266 14.58 32.11 12.68
C GLN A 266 15.88 32.28 13.48
N ASN A 267 16.65 33.33 13.16
CA ASN A 267 17.91 33.60 13.83
C ASN A 267 17.76 34.66 14.94
N HIS A 268 17.71 34.21 16.17
CA HIS A 268 17.72 35.05 17.38
C HIS A 268 19.11 35.24 17.92
N SER A 269 20.15 34.97 17.14
CA SER A 269 21.53 35.21 17.53
C SER A 269 22.08 36.52 16.94
N ASN A 270 23.17 36.96 17.44
CA ASN A 270 23.85 38.20 17.00
C ASN A 270 24.89 37.97 15.90
N ILE A 271 24.91 36.82 15.25
CA ILE A 271 25.78 36.50 14.12
C ILE A 271 25.00 35.90 12.96
N THR A 272 25.49 36.14 11.77
CA THR A 272 24.96 35.45 10.58
C THR A 272 25.17 33.95 10.71
N GLN A 273 24.14 33.16 10.55
CA GLN A 273 24.16 31.72 10.68
C GLN A 273 23.87 31.03 9.35
N LYS A 274 24.66 30.02 9.03
CA LYS A 274 24.36 29.10 7.93
C LYS A 274 23.69 27.90 8.49
N VAL A 275 22.41 27.69 8.14
CA VAL A 275 21.61 26.56 8.62
C VAL A 275 21.47 25.57 7.49
N SER A 276 21.81 24.31 7.75
CA SER A 276 21.55 23.16 6.88
C SER A 276 20.69 22.13 7.61
N ILE A 277 19.98 21.30 6.86
CA ILE A 277 19.04 20.35 7.42
C ILE A 277 19.50 18.92 7.12
N GLU A 278 19.61 18.12 8.14
CA GLU A 278 19.84 16.68 8.04
C GLU A 278 18.51 15.95 8.24
N VAL A 279 18.15 15.05 7.34
CA VAL A 279 16.93 14.24 7.42
C VAL A 279 17.30 12.78 7.53
N LYS A 280 16.74 12.09 8.53
CA LYS A 280 16.93 10.65 8.73
C LYS A 280 15.57 9.97 8.80
N GLU A 281 15.39 8.87 8.09
CA GLU A 281 14.23 7.99 8.19
C GLU A 281 14.45 6.98 9.34
N ASP A 282 13.45 6.82 10.19
CA ASP A 282 13.58 6.05 11.46
C ASP A 282 13.54 4.51 11.25
N GLU A 283 13.13 4.04 10.06
CA GLU A 283 13.01 2.61 9.76
C GLU A 283 13.99 2.15 8.67
N GLU A 284 15.03 1.41 9.03
CA GLU A 284 16.07 0.92 8.12
C GLU A 284 15.65 -0.22 7.17
N ASN A 285 14.61 -0.99 7.50
CA ASN A 285 14.29 -2.28 6.82
C ASN A 285 13.27 -2.22 5.69
N LYS A 286 12.78 -1.05 5.32
CA LYS A 286 11.79 -0.88 4.23
C LYS A 286 12.39 -0.06 3.08
N ARG A 287 11.81 -0.16 1.89
CA ARG A 287 12.23 0.68 0.75
C ARG A 287 12.24 2.14 1.17
N LYS A 288 13.41 2.77 1.10
CA LYS A 288 13.65 4.16 1.52
C LYS A 288 12.78 5.14 0.75
N CYS A 289 12.39 6.21 1.43
CA CYS A 289 11.84 7.39 0.78
C CYS A 289 13.00 8.20 0.16
N PHE A 290 12.70 8.96 -0.88
CA PHE A 290 13.62 9.96 -1.40
C PHE A 290 13.20 11.30 -0.84
N TRP A 291 14.16 12.10 -0.39
CA TRP A 291 13.92 13.45 0.10
C TRP A 291 14.92 14.42 -0.48
N ASP A 292 14.49 15.65 -0.61
CA ASP A 292 15.27 16.76 -1.08
C ASP A 292 14.92 18.03 -0.29
N VAL A 293 15.92 18.81 0.10
CA VAL A 293 15.73 20.05 0.86
C VAL A 293 16.11 21.21 -0.03
N GLN A 294 15.17 22.10 -0.27
CA GLN A 294 15.37 23.25 -1.15
C GLN A 294 15.09 24.57 -0.43
N PRO A 295 16.06 25.49 -0.40
CA PRO A 295 17.48 25.33 -0.79
C PRO A 295 18.24 24.42 0.18
N GLU A 296 19.39 23.89 -0.21
CA GLU A 296 20.22 22.97 0.60
C GLU A 296 20.67 23.58 1.93
N PHE A 297 20.90 24.90 1.93
CA PHE A 297 21.17 25.68 3.12
C PHE A 297 20.62 27.09 2.99
N VAL A 298 20.46 27.76 4.10
CA VAL A 298 20.09 29.18 4.17
C VAL A 298 21.06 29.93 5.04
N GLU A 299 21.36 31.17 4.63
CA GLU A 299 22.11 32.13 5.46
C GLU A 299 21.09 33.08 6.08
N LEU A 300 21.12 33.18 7.40
CA LEU A 300 20.21 33.99 8.21
C LEU A 300 21.01 35.09 8.91
N ASN A 301 20.68 36.33 8.61
CA ASN A 301 21.15 37.45 9.39
C ASN A 301 20.47 37.52 10.75
N PRO A 302 21.01 38.23 11.74
CA PRO A 302 20.33 38.47 13.02
C PRO A 302 18.91 38.97 12.84
N GLY A 303 17.93 38.31 13.49
CA GLY A 303 16.52 38.65 13.39
C GLY A 303 15.80 38.15 12.13
N GLU A 304 16.48 37.54 11.17
CA GLU A 304 15.92 37.09 9.88
C GLU A 304 15.22 35.74 10.02
N VAL A 305 14.07 35.60 9.31
CA VAL A 305 13.31 34.35 9.17
C VAL A 305 13.38 33.90 7.72
N LYS A 306 13.75 32.64 7.48
CA LYS A 306 13.71 32.01 6.15
C LYS A 306 13.07 30.63 6.19
N ASN A 307 12.39 30.32 5.09
CA ASN A 307 11.71 29.06 4.90
C ASN A 307 12.49 28.19 3.92
N LEU A 308 12.65 26.91 4.27
CA LEU A 308 13.10 25.86 3.37
C LEU A 308 11.94 24.91 3.10
N GLN A 309 12.01 24.19 1.99
CA GLN A 309 11.02 23.18 1.65
C GLN A 309 11.68 21.81 1.68
N LEU A 310 11.14 20.91 2.49
CA LEU A 310 11.50 19.50 2.46
C LEU A 310 10.49 18.75 1.60
N LEU A 311 10.94 18.29 0.44
CA LEU A 311 10.16 17.47 -0.48
C LEU A 311 10.46 16.01 -0.18
N ILE A 312 9.44 15.24 0.17
CA ILE A 312 9.56 13.80 0.37
C ILE A 312 8.75 13.09 -0.69
N SER A 313 9.39 12.16 -1.39
CA SER A 313 8.78 11.37 -2.45
C SER A 313 8.93 9.88 -2.22
N LYS A 314 7.88 9.12 -2.57
CA LYS A 314 7.88 7.66 -2.53
C LYS A 314 6.95 7.07 -3.55
N ARG A 315 7.42 6.05 -4.28
CA ARG A 315 6.57 5.28 -5.20
C ARG A 315 5.54 4.49 -4.41
N ARG A 316 4.26 4.74 -4.68
CA ARG A 316 3.11 4.11 -4.04
C ARG A 316 2.84 2.73 -4.62
N TRP A 317 2.35 1.81 -3.77
CA TRP A 317 1.89 0.49 -4.19
C TRP A 317 0.46 0.57 -4.74
N TRP A 318 0.12 -0.34 -5.65
CA TRP A 318 -1.23 -0.46 -6.17
C TRP A 318 -2.24 -0.94 -5.14
N LEU A 319 -1.87 -1.98 -4.39
CA LEU A 319 -2.69 -2.68 -3.41
C LEU A 319 -2.02 -2.65 -2.05
N GLY A 320 -2.81 -2.68 -0.98
CA GLY A 320 -2.30 -2.77 0.39
C GLY A 320 -2.95 -1.76 1.33
N TRP A 321 -2.36 -1.63 2.51
CA TRP A 321 -2.83 -0.72 3.57
C TRP A 321 -2.00 0.56 3.59
N LYS A 322 -2.50 1.57 4.31
CA LYS A 322 -1.75 2.80 4.57
C LYS A 322 -0.45 2.49 5.31
N GLU A 323 0.64 3.05 4.85
CA GLU A 323 1.96 2.96 5.46
C GLU A 323 2.26 4.24 6.22
N LYS A 324 2.78 4.12 7.45
CA LYS A 324 3.23 5.26 8.24
C LYS A 324 4.75 5.29 8.24
N ARG A 325 5.34 6.47 8.08
CA ARG A 325 6.78 6.70 8.14
C ARG A 325 7.06 7.85 9.08
N ALA A 326 8.13 7.73 9.84
CA ALA A 326 8.64 8.78 10.70
C ALA A 326 9.99 9.26 10.19
N PHE A 327 10.17 10.58 10.23
CA PHE A 327 11.42 11.23 9.85
C PHE A 327 11.88 12.08 11.01
N LYS A 328 13.16 11.96 11.33
CA LYS A 328 13.85 12.86 12.23
C LYS A 328 14.53 13.92 11.39
N VAL A 329 14.14 15.15 11.56
CA VAL A 329 14.70 16.33 10.87
C VAL A 329 15.51 17.11 11.88
N LYS A 330 16.78 17.29 11.60
CA LYS A 330 17.73 17.97 12.47
C LYS A 330 18.29 19.21 11.78
N ALA A 331 18.17 20.35 12.44
CA ALA A 331 18.86 21.55 11.99
C ALA A 331 20.34 21.52 12.45
N ILE A 332 21.24 21.89 11.58
CA ILE A 332 22.68 21.94 11.84
C ILE A 332 23.20 23.35 11.58
N VAL A 333 23.88 23.89 12.58
CA VAL A 333 24.58 25.17 12.50
C VAL A 333 26.06 24.91 12.71
N PRO A 334 26.96 25.40 11.83
CA PRO A 334 28.40 25.16 11.95
C PRO A 334 29.04 25.76 13.20
N ASN A 335 28.43 26.80 13.78
CA ASN A 335 28.98 27.52 14.92
C ASN A 335 28.50 26.94 16.24
N ASN A 336 29.33 26.21 16.95
CA ASN A 336 29.01 25.58 18.24
C ASN A 336 28.73 26.56 19.41
N ARG A 337 28.88 27.87 19.17
CA ARG A 337 28.64 28.91 20.19
C ARG A 337 27.18 29.39 20.23
N VAL A 338 26.37 28.97 19.26
CA VAL A 338 24.95 29.33 19.19
C VAL A 338 24.15 28.05 19.31
N ASN A 339 23.23 28.04 20.21
CA ASN A 339 22.32 26.91 20.45
C ASN A 339 21.20 26.87 19.38
N ILE A 340 20.66 25.71 19.14
CA ILE A 340 19.46 25.55 18.31
C ILE A 340 18.33 25.12 19.20
N ASN A 341 17.27 25.92 19.22
CA ASN A 341 16.01 25.51 19.84
C ASN A 341 15.28 24.55 18.92
N ASN A 342 14.68 23.52 19.49
CA ASN A 342 13.94 22.50 18.75
C ASN A 342 14.80 21.81 17.65
N GLU A 343 16.08 21.62 17.94
CA GLU A 343 17.07 21.04 17.01
C GLU A 343 16.58 19.80 16.26
N ASN A 344 15.81 18.95 16.94
CA ASN A 344 15.25 17.71 16.40
C ASN A 344 13.73 17.82 16.31
N GLN A 345 13.22 17.69 15.10
CA GLN A 345 11.79 17.65 14.81
C GLN A 345 11.40 16.27 14.26
N TYR A 346 10.22 15.77 14.65
CA TYR A 346 9.73 14.49 14.21
C TYR A 346 8.52 14.67 13.29
N LEU A 347 8.68 14.27 12.04
CA LEU A 347 7.65 14.37 11.02
C LEU A 347 7.02 13.01 10.76
N GLN A 348 5.72 12.97 10.55
CA GLN A 348 4.96 11.77 10.20
C GLN A 348 4.44 11.87 8.78
N LEU A 349 4.77 10.87 7.97
CA LEU A 349 4.26 10.73 6.62
C LEU A 349 3.34 9.51 6.52
N ILE A 350 2.12 9.73 6.04
CA ILE A 350 1.15 8.67 5.77
C ILE A 350 1.09 8.45 4.26
N ILE A 351 1.46 7.25 3.82
CA ILE A 351 1.46 6.89 2.40
C ILE A 351 0.24 5.99 2.15
N HIS A 352 -0.63 6.42 1.25
CA HIS A 352 -1.81 5.66 0.86
C HIS A 352 -1.54 4.86 -0.42
N PRO A 353 -2.05 3.64 -0.52
CA PRO A 353 -2.00 2.89 -1.76
C PRO A 353 -2.72 3.64 -2.89
N ILE A 354 -2.42 3.29 -4.14
CA ILE A 354 -3.04 3.91 -5.31
C ILE A 354 -4.54 3.62 -5.33
N LEU A 355 -4.92 2.36 -5.11
CA LEU A 355 -6.32 1.95 -5.01
C LEU A 355 -6.83 2.13 -3.58
N HIS A 356 -7.97 2.78 -3.43
CA HIS A 356 -8.63 2.95 -2.14
C HIS A 356 -9.00 1.58 -1.53
N PRO A 357 -8.97 1.41 -0.21
CA PRO A 357 -9.30 0.14 0.43
C PRO A 357 -10.67 -0.42 0.02
N TRP A 358 -11.69 0.43 -0.15
CA TRP A 358 -13.00 0.02 -0.60
C TRP A 358 -13.01 -0.51 -2.05
N LEU A 359 -12.20 0.07 -2.96
CA LEU A 359 -11.99 -0.45 -4.32
C LEU A 359 -11.27 -1.80 -4.31
N GLN A 360 -10.29 -1.97 -3.42
CA GLN A 360 -9.60 -3.26 -3.25
C GLN A 360 -10.58 -4.32 -2.76
N MET A 361 -11.45 -3.99 -1.79
CA MET A 361 -12.51 -4.89 -1.31
C MET A 361 -13.50 -5.22 -2.43
N GLY A 362 -13.95 -4.22 -3.19
CA GLY A 362 -14.86 -4.42 -4.33
C GLY A 362 -14.26 -5.34 -5.39
N LEU A 363 -12.99 -5.15 -5.76
CA LEU A 363 -12.25 -6.03 -6.67
C LEU A 363 -12.10 -7.44 -6.10
N GLY A 364 -11.81 -7.56 -4.81
CA GLY A 364 -11.74 -8.85 -4.11
C GLY A 364 -13.08 -9.58 -4.13
N CYS A 365 -14.17 -8.90 -3.81
CA CYS A 365 -15.53 -9.45 -3.88
C CYS A 365 -15.91 -9.86 -5.32
N LEU A 366 -15.56 -9.05 -6.31
CA LEU A 366 -15.78 -9.36 -7.72
C LEU A 366 -15.00 -10.61 -8.14
N LEU A 367 -13.74 -10.73 -7.73
CA LEU A 367 -12.92 -11.91 -8.01
C LEU A 367 -13.51 -13.16 -7.36
N LEU A 368 -13.91 -13.07 -6.08
CA LEU A 368 -14.57 -14.17 -5.37
C LEU A 368 -15.90 -14.56 -6.02
N TYR A 369 -16.67 -13.57 -6.47
CA TYR A 369 -17.92 -13.82 -7.21
C TYR A 369 -17.63 -14.53 -8.54
N LEU A 370 -16.63 -14.10 -9.31
CA LEU A 370 -16.25 -14.75 -10.56
C LEU A 370 -15.72 -16.17 -10.32
N LEU A 371 -14.91 -16.38 -9.30
CA LEU A 371 -14.44 -17.71 -8.91
C LEU A 371 -15.61 -18.61 -8.50
N TRP A 372 -16.55 -18.09 -7.70
CA TRP A 372 -17.76 -18.81 -7.36
C TRP A 372 -18.62 -19.09 -8.60
N TYR A 373 -18.80 -18.13 -9.50
CA TYR A 373 -19.60 -18.27 -10.73
C TYR A 373 -19.05 -19.37 -11.64
N ILE A 374 -17.74 -19.52 -11.72
CA ILE A 374 -17.05 -20.53 -12.54
C ILE A 374 -16.87 -21.86 -11.78
N SER A 375 -17.02 -21.86 -10.46
CA SER A 375 -16.82 -23.01 -9.60
C SER A 375 -17.97 -24.03 -9.72
N TRP A 376 -17.69 -25.30 -9.42
CA TRP A 376 -18.74 -26.33 -9.22
C TRP A 376 -19.71 -26.04 -8.06
N LEU A 377 -19.33 -25.12 -7.14
CA LEU A 377 -20.22 -24.67 -6.06
C LEU A 377 -21.43 -23.88 -6.56
N ASN A 378 -21.38 -23.40 -7.79
CA ASN A 378 -22.47 -22.71 -8.44
C ASN A 378 -23.36 -23.72 -9.19
N PRO A 379 -24.58 -24.01 -8.75
CA PRO A 379 -25.48 -24.95 -9.40
C PRO A 379 -25.93 -24.49 -10.80
N ASN A 380 -25.69 -23.24 -11.16
CA ASN A 380 -26.02 -22.67 -12.46
C ASN A 380 -24.78 -22.43 -13.35
N ASN A 381 -23.63 -23.03 -12.99
CA ASN A 381 -22.40 -22.84 -13.75
C ASN A 381 -22.56 -23.33 -15.19
N PRO A 382 -22.38 -22.48 -16.21
CA PRO A 382 -22.52 -22.86 -17.61
C PRO A 382 -21.43 -23.80 -18.11
N LEU A 383 -20.35 -23.98 -17.34
CA LEU A 383 -19.23 -24.87 -17.69
C LEU A 383 -19.51 -26.34 -17.30
N PHE A 384 -20.44 -26.56 -16.36
CA PHE A 384 -20.83 -27.88 -15.88
C PHE A 384 -22.26 -28.20 -16.27
N GLY A 385 -22.57 -29.48 -16.48
CA GLY A 385 -23.88 -29.92 -16.92
C GLY A 385 -24.07 -29.87 -18.42
N HIS A 386 -25.30 -30.14 -18.84
CA HIS A 386 -25.68 -30.14 -20.25
C HIS A 386 -25.84 -28.72 -20.82
N ARG A 387 -25.69 -28.62 -22.14
CA ARG A 387 -25.83 -27.35 -22.89
C ARG A 387 -27.12 -27.25 -23.68
N ASP A 388 -27.87 -28.34 -23.73
CA ASP A 388 -29.15 -28.44 -24.42
C ASP A 388 -30.09 -29.36 -23.63
N ALA A 389 -31.34 -29.50 -24.07
CA ALA A 389 -32.38 -30.25 -23.40
C ALA A 389 -31.90 -31.63 -22.93
N VAL A 390 -32.12 -31.95 -21.67
CA VAL A 390 -31.90 -33.28 -21.12
C VAL A 390 -33.00 -34.20 -21.64
N THR A 391 -32.61 -35.25 -22.34
CA THR A 391 -33.52 -36.17 -22.99
C THR A 391 -33.91 -37.34 -22.10
N PHE A 392 -32.95 -37.84 -21.31
CA PHE A 392 -33.19 -38.98 -20.42
C PHE A 392 -32.30 -38.93 -19.19
N VAL A 393 -32.79 -39.48 -18.07
CA VAL A 393 -32.05 -39.63 -16.81
C VAL A 393 -32.30 -41.00 -16.21
N GLN A 394 -31.31 -41.62 -15.56
CA GLN A 394 -31.43 -42.91 -14.87
C GLN A 394 -30.46 -43.03 -13.73
N PHE A 395 -30.90 -43.53 -12.56
CA PHE A 395 -30.02 -43.96 -11.48
C PHE A 395 -29.30 -45.28 -11.83
N ASN A 396 -28.13 -45.45 -11.28
CA ASN A 396 -27.50 -46.77 -11.26
C ASN A 396 -28.21 -47.71 -10.26
N GLY A 397 -27.84 -48.98 -10.28
CA GLY A 397 -28.47 -50.01 -9.42
C GLY A 397 -28.38 -49.69 -7.92
N VAL A 398 -27.34 -49.01 -7.45
CA VAL A 398 -27.12 -48.65 -6.04
C VAL A 398 -27.80 -47.35 -5.66
N GLY A 399 -27.96 -46.42 -6.58
CA GLY A 399 -28.51 -45.07 -6.34
C GLY A 399 -27.52 -44.06 -5.82
N ASP A 400 -26.20 -44.31 -5.94
CA ASP A 400 -25.13 -43.37 -5.61
C ASP A 400 -24.65 -42.57 -6.82
N ARG A 401 -24.99 -43.03 -8.03
CA ARG A 401 -24.71 -42.38 -9.31
C ARG A 401 -25.95 -42.31 -10.17
N ALA A 402 -25.94 -41.41 -11.11
CA ALA A 402 -26.92 -41.37 -12.19
C ALA A 402 -26.23 -41.00 -13.50
N VAL A 403 -26.92 -41.28 -14.63
CA VAL A 403 -26.53 -40.82 -15.95
C VAL A 403 -27.61 -39.98 -16.56
N SER A 404 -27.22 -39.05 -17.41
CA SER A 404 -28.15 -38.30 -18.24
C SER A 404 -27.61 -38.21 -19.68
N SER A 405 -28.55 -38.12 -20.60
CA SER A 405 -28.31 -37.82 -22.01
C SER A 405 -28.95 -36.50 -22.41
N SER A 406 -28.42 -35.90 -23.47
CA SER A 406 -28.91 -34.60 -23.95
C SER A 406 -28.83 -34.45 -25.46
N GLN A 407 -29.60 -33.51 -25.95
CA GLN A 407 -29.49 -33.02 -27.33
C GLN A 407 -28.14 -32.39 -27.62
N ASP A 408 -27.36 -31.99 -26.59
CA ASP A 408 -26.01 -31.46 -26.71
C ASP A 408 -24.96 -32.51 -27.12
N GLN A 409 -25.41 -33.75 -27.48
CA GLN A 409 -24.56 -34.87 -27.93
C GLN A 409 -23.62 -35.37 -26.83
N SER A 410 -23.98 -35.22 -25.57
CA SER A 410 -23.19 -35.70 -24.44
C SER A 410 -23.93 -36.64 -23.52
N ILE A 411 -23.16 -37.47 -22.82
CA ILE A 411 -23.62 -38.28 -21.70
C ILE A 411 -22.84 -37.87 -20.49
N ILE A 412 -23.52 -37.49 -19.42
CA ILE A 412 -22.92 -37.04 -18.16
C ILE A 412 -23.24 -38.03 -17.05
N ARG A 413 -22.24 -38.38 -16.28
CA ARG A 413 -22.37 -39.12 -15.04
C ARG A 413 -22.48 -38.14 -13.87
N TRP A 414 -23.39 -38.40 -12.96
CA TRP A 414 -23.69 -37.55 -11.81
C TRP A 414 -23.41 -38.28 -10.51
N ASN A 415 -22.78 -37.55 -9.57
CA ASN A 415 -22.61 -37.99 -8.21
C ASN A 415 -23.80 -37.53 -7.36
N ILE A 416 -24.55 -38.44 -6.86
CA ILE A 416 -25.80 -38.16 -6.09
C ILE A 416 -25.45 -37.39 -4.80
N ALA A 417 -24.32 -37.70 -4.13
CA ALA A 417 -23.91 -36.98 -2.94
C ALA A 417 -23.60 -35.49 -3.22
N GLY A 418 -23.15 -35.16 -4.43
CA GLY A 418 -22.85 -33.78 -4.83
C GLY A 418 -24.09 -32.86 -4.88
N PHE A 419 -25.28 -33.38 -5.06
CA PHE A 419 -26.50 -32.58 -5.03
C PHE A 419 -26.91 -32.14 -3.61
N THR A 420 -26.45 -32.85 -2.59
CA THR A 420 -26.77 -32.58 -1.19
C THR A 420 -25.61 -31.93 -0.42
N ASN A 421 -24.40 -32.10 -0.88
CA ASN A 421 -23.18 -31.54 -0.27
C ASN A 421 -22.47 -30.63 -1.28
N PRO A 422 -22.46 -29.33 -1.06
CA PRO A 422 -21.82 -28.38 -1.96
C PRO A 422 -20.28 -28.54 -2.08
N LEU A 423 -19.65 -29.28 -1.17
CA LEU A 423 -18.22 -29.57 -1.23
C LEU A 423 -17.88 -30.71 -2.20
N ILE A 424 -18.89 -31.46 -2.68
CA ILE A 424 -18.72 -32.54 -3.62
C ILE A 424 -19.22 -32.09 -4.99
N ASN A 425 -18.41 -32.29 -6.01
CA ASN A 425 -18.82 -31.99 -7.39
C ASN A 425 -20.02 -32.85 -7.78
N GLN A 426 -21.07 -32.24 -8.30
CA GLN A 426 -22.25 -32.96 -8.84
C GLN A 426 -21.90 -33.69 -10.15
N ASP A 427 -21.13 -33.04 -11.04
CA ASP A 427 -20.72 -33.62 -12.31
C ASP A 427 -19.51 -34.54 -12.05
N ASP A 428 -19.76 -35.86 -12.07
CA ASP A 428 -18.75 -36.91 -11.89
C ASP A 428 -18.00 -37.21 -13.21
N GLY A 429 -18.23 -36.41 -14.21
CA GLY A 429 -17.53 -36.43 -15.48
C GLY A 429 -18.41 -36.78 -16.69
N ARG A 430 -18.03 -36.22 -17.81
CA ARG A 430 -18.64 -36.52 -19.10
C ARG A 430 -18.07 -37.83 -19.64
N MET A 431 -18.91 -38.87 -19.64
CA MET A 431 -18.55 -40.17 -20.24
C MET A 431 -18.30 -40.04 -21.73
N ALA A 432 -19.12 -39.25 -22.42
CA ALA A 432 -19.00 -38.99 -23.83
C ALA A 432 -19.21 -37.50 -24.14
N LYS A 433 -18.36 -36.96 -25.00
CA LYS A 433 -18.41 -35.56 -25.47
C LYS A 433 -18.52 -35.55 -26.98
N LYS A 434 -19.50 -34.86 -27.55
CA LYS A 434 -19.66 -34.67 -28.99
C LYS A 434 -19.76 -36.03 -29.74
N ILE A 435 -20.67 -36.88 -29.34
CA ILE A 435 -20.96 -38.20 -29.99
C ILE A 435 -21.28 -38.02 -31.50
N GLY A 436 -21.56 -36.79 -31.92
CA GLY A 436 -21.86 -36.45 -33.30
C GLY A 436 -23.31 -36.37 -33.61
N LYS A 437 -24.18 -36.94 -32.78
CA LYS A 437 -25.63 -36.89 -32.89
C LYS A 437 -26.31 -36.75 -31.50
N SER A 438 -27.50 -36.17 -31.45
CA SER A 438 -28.29 -36.06 -30.26
C SER A 438 -28.54 -37.43 -29.63
N VAL A 439 -28.33 -37.50 -28.29
CA VAL A 439 -28.59 -38.73 -27.52
C VAL A 439 -30.02 -38.69 -26.99
N ARG A 440 -30.86 -39.62 -27.43
CA ARG A 440 -32.27 -39.62 -27.03
C ARG A 440 -32.54 -40.35 -25.73
N ILE A 441 -31.89 -41.47 -25.51
CA ILE A 441 -32.09 -42.34 -24.37
C ILE A 441 -30.77 -42.97 -23.93
N VAL A 442 -30.63 -43.17 -22.64
CA VAL A 442 -29.51 -43.92 -22.03
C VAL A 442 -30.08 -44.96 -21.06
N ARG A 443 -29.44 -46.13 -21.00
CA ARG A 443 -29.81 -47.20 -20.08
C ARG A 443 -28.58 -47.82 -19.46
N TYR A 444 -28.54 -47.95 -18.14
CA TYR A 444 -27.55 -48.82 -17.48
C TYR A 444 -27.73 -50.27 -17.79
N LYS A 445 -26.64 -50.96 -18.05
CA LYS A 445 -26.64 -52.43 -18.08
C LYS A 445 -26.99 -52.92 -16.64
N PRO A 446 -28.05 -53.74 -16.47
CA PRO A 446 -28.42 -54.26 -15.15
C PRO A 446 -27.26 -55.08 -14.55
N VAL A 447 -27.40 -55.51 -13.30
CA VAL A 447 -26.46 -56.34 -12.55
C VAL A 447 -25.09 -55.61 -12.27
N SER A 448 -24.27 -55.37 -13.30
CA SER A 448 -22.93 -54.80 -13.11
C SER A 448 -22.90 -53.26 -13.08
N ASN A 449 -23.80 -52.61 -13.81
CA ASN A 449 -23.79 -51.14 -14.02
C ASN A 449 -22.41 -50.60 -14.55
N ASP A 450 -21.64 -51.45 -15.21
CA ASP A 450 -20.34 -51.15 -15.72
C ASP A 450 -20.34 -50.39 -17.07
N VAL A 451 -21.43 -50.52 -17.81
CA VAL A 451 -21.64 -49.85 -19.08
C VAL A 451 -23.05 -49.24 -19.20
N VAL A 452 -23.16 -48.26 -20.08
CA VAL A 452 -24.36 -47.58 -20.46
C VAL A 452 -24.61 -47.71 -21.96
N ALA A 453 -25.81 -48.12 -22.34
CA ALA A 453 -26.25 -48.08 -23.74
C ALA A 453 -26.87 -46.72 -24.04
N ALA A 454 -26.49 -46.10 -25.14
CA ALA A 454 -26.97 -44.80 -25.61
C ALA A 454 -27.61 -44.92 -26.99
N GLY A 455 -28.89 -44.59 -27.09
CA GLY A 455 -29.63 -44.58 -28.38
C GLY A 455 -29.57 -43.18 -28.99
N LEU A 456 -29.20 -43.11 -30.25
CA LEU A 456 -28.96 -41.85 -30.96
C LEU A 456 -30.04 -41.52 -31.97
N GLU A 457 -30.11 -40.24 -32.32
CA GLU A 457 -31.06 -39.73 -33.32
C GLU A 457 -30.83 -40.25 -34.75
N ASN A 458 -29.62 -40.76 -35.03
CA ASN A 458 -29.24 -41.32 -36.31
C ASN A 458 -29.43 -42.86 -36.43
N GLY A 459 -30.00 -43.51 -35.41
CA GLY A 459 -30.25 -44.94 -35.37
C GLY A 459 -29.12 -45.78 -34.80
N GLU A 460 -27.98 -45.17 -34.47
CA GLU A 460 -26.88 -45.89 -33.80
C GLU A 460 -27.19 -46.10 -32.32
N ILE A 461 -26.73 -47.20 -31.78
CA ILE A 461 -26.70 -47.49 -30.35
C ILE A 461 -25.25 -47.66 -29.94
N GLN A 462 -24.78 -46.86 -29.00
CA GLN A 462 -23.41 -46.91 -28.54
C GLN A 462 -23.33 -47.40 -27.10
N ILE A 463 -22.39 -48.30 -26.84
CA ILE A 463 -22.11 -48.82 -25.50
C ILE A 463 -20.89 -48.10 -24.93
N TRP A 464 -21.07 -47.45 -23.81
CA TRP A 464 -20.05 -46.66 -23.14
C TRP A 464 -19.69 -47.24 -21.78
N ASP A 465 -18.37 -47.23 -21.47
CA ASP A 465 -17.84 -47.61 -20.16
C ASP A 465 -18.19 -46.54 -19.13
N VAL A 466 -18.72 -46.92 -17.97
CA VAL A 466 -19.06 -46.02 -16.88
C VAL A 466 -17.83 -45.52 -16.15
N LEU A 467 -16.76 -46.32 -16.03
CA LEU A 467 -15.58 -46.01 -15.22
C LEU A 467 -14.45 -45.41 -16.07
N GLY A 468 -14.37 -45.80 -17.32
CA GLY A 468 -13.33 -45.36 -18.23
C GLY A 468 -13.64 -44.05 -18.92
N GLY A 469 -12.75 -43.07 -18.80
CA GLY A 469 -12.82 -41.82 -19.58
C GLY A 469 -12.45 -42.07 -21.07
N THR A 470 -12.97 -43.13 -21.70
CA THR A 470 -12.69 -43.48 -23.08
C THR A 470 -13.32 -42.45 -24.03
N LYS A 471 -12.55 -42.04 -25.03
CA LYS A 471 -13.03 -41.10 -26.05
C LYS A 471 -13.94 -41.78 -27.09
N LYS A 472 -14.05 -43.10 -27.05
CA LYS A 472 -14.77 -43.92 -28.02
C LYS A 472 -15.71 -44.92 -27.32
N PRO A 473 -16.83 -45.31 -27.93
CA PRO A 473 -17.67 -46.34 -27.38
C PRO A 473 -16.98 -47.71 -27.44
N LYS A 474 -17.28 -48.62 -26.51
CA LYS A 474 -16.80 -50.01 -26.51
C LYS A 474 -17.41 -50.85 -27.65
N ALA A 475 -18.67 -50.59 -27.97
CA ALA A 475 -19.33 -51.24 -29.10
C ALA A 475 -20.37 -50.28 -29.70
N THR A 476 -20.67 -50.48 -30.98
CA THR A 476 -21.74 -49.75 -31.70
C THR A 476 -22.65 -50.75 -32.42
N PHE A 477 -23.95 -50.54 -32.27
CA PHE A 477 -24.97 -51.30 -33.00
C PHE A 477 -25.70 -50.37 -33.97
N SER A 478 -26.02 -50.84 -35.15
CA SER A 478 -26.85 -50.15 -36.14
C SER A 478 -27.61 -51.14 -37.03
N LEU A 479 -28.81 -50.78 -37.43
CA LEU A 479 -29.54 -51.60 -38.41
C LEU A 479 -28.96 -51.39 -39.79
N GLU A 480 -28.74 -52.50 -40.55
CA GLU A 480 -28.21 -52.48 -41.90
C GLU A 480 -29.22 -51.77 -42.85
N GLY A 481 -28.70 -50.83 -43.63
CA GLY A 481 -29.50 -50.11 -44.65
C GLY A 481 -30.33 -48.95 -44.18
N GLU A 482 -30.63 -48.81 -42.88
CA GLU A 482 -31.47 -47.72 -42.31
C GLU A 482 -30.68 -46.68 -41.57
N LYS A 483 -29.81 -45.98 -42.29
CA LYS A 483 -29.12 -44.79 -41.71
C LYS A 483 -30.12 -43.67 -41.50
N SER A 484 -30.49 -43.43 -40.26
CA SER A 484 -31.39 -42.36 -39.72
C SER A 484 -32.70 -42.81 -39.10
N ASP A 485 -32.85 -44.11 -38.87
CA ASP A 485 -33.99 -44.61 -38.09
C ASP A 485 -33.75 -44.44 -36.61
N ARG A 486 -34.34 -43.38 -36.03
CA ARG A 486 -34.13 -42.90 -34.65
C ARG A 486 -34.33 -44.01 -33.64
N VAL A 487 -33.39 -44.18 -32.72
CA VAL A 487 -33.58 -44.99 -31.52
C VAL A 487 -34.48 -44.23 -30.54
N LEU A 488 -35.69 -44.70 -30.35
CA LEU A 488 -36.66 -44.05 -29.47
C LEU A 488 -36.72 -44.67 -28.08
N SER A 489 -36.40 -45.93 -27.94
CA SER A 489 -36.40 -46.66 -26.68
C SER A 489 -35.32 -47.71 -26.63
N LEU A 490 -34.80 -47.98 -25.43
CA LEU A 490 -33.80 -49.02 -25.12
C LEU A 490 -34.24 -49.75 -23.86
N GLU A 491 -34.06 -51.07 -23.82
CA GLU A 491 -34.29 -51.89 -22.64
C GLU A 491 -33.32 -53.05 -22.61
N PHE A 492 -32.68 -53.35 -21.48
CA PHE A 492 -31.85 -54.54 -21.29
C PHE A 492 -32.70 -55.71 -20.79
N SER A 493 -32.33 -56.93 -21.16
CA SER A 493 -32.78 -58.10 -20.43
C SER A 493 -32.23 -58.08 -18.99
N GLN A 494 -32.94 -58.65 -18.03
CA GLN A 494 -32.56 -58.64 -16.64
C GLN A 494 -31.19 -59.28 -16.35
N ASP A 495 -30.87 -60.33 -17.12
CA ASP A 495 -29.59 -61.02 -17.08
C ASP A 495 -28.44 -60.28 -17.78
N SER A 496 -28.71 -59.07 -18.31
CA SER A 496 -27.76 -58.23 -19.04
C SER A 496 -27.21 -58.82 -20.33
N HIS A 497 -27.81 -59.92 -20.80
CA HIS A 497 -27.31 -60.61 -22.03
C HIS A 497 -27.75 -59.88 -23.29
N PHE A 498 -29.03 -59.47 -23.34
CA PHE A 498 -29.60 -58.80 -24.51
C PHE A 498 -29.89 -57.35 -24.27
N LEU A 499 -29.77 -56.56 -25.31
CA LEU A 499 -30.30 -55.20 -25.41
C LEU A 499 -31.37 -55.17 -26.50
N PHE A 500 -32.52 -54.59 -26.16
CA PHE A 500 -33.58 -54.35 -27.11
C PHE A 500 -33.61 -52.87 -27.48
N SER A 501 -33.76 -52.59 -28.76
CA SER A 501 -33.92 -51.22 -29.27
C SER A 501 -35.24 -51.08 -30.01
N GLY A 502 -35.98 -50.03 -29.73
CA GLY A 502 -37.20 -49.65 -30.43
C GLY A 502 -36.96 -48.43 -31.29
N HIS A 503 -37.37 -48.49 -32.54
CA HIS A 503 -37.04 -47.52 -33.57
C HIS A 503 -38.25 -46.76 -34.10
N GLY A 504 -37.94 -45.64 -34.76
CA GLY A 504 -38.94 -44.77 -35.38
C GLY A 504 -39.69 -45.45 -36.54
N SER A 505 -39.06 -46.36 -37.26
CA SER A 505 -39.67 -47.22 -38.32
C SER A 505 -40.65 -48.24 -37.78
N GLY A 506 -40.62 -48.52 -36.45
CA GLY A 506 -41.41 -49.59 -35.84
C GLY A 506 -40.60 -50.88 -35.64
N VAL A 507 -39.38 -50.95 -36.02
CA VAL A 507 -38.51 -52.09 -35.78
C VAL A 507 -38.13 -52.16 -34.28
N VAL A 508 -38.24 -53.36 -33.72
CA VAL A 508 -37.62 -53.71 -32.42
C VAL A 508 -36.55 -54.75 -32.70
N ALA A 509 -35.32 -54.43 -32.34
CA ALA A 509 -34.16 -55.27 -32.56
C ALA A 509 -33.61 -55.81 -31.25
N GLN A 510 -33.16 -57.08 -31.26
CA GLN A 510 -32.53 -57.77 -30.13
C GLN A 510 -31.02 -57.93 -30.43
N TRP A 511 -30.19 -57.41 -29.57
CA TRP A 511 -28.71 -57.37 -29.71
C TRP A 511 -28.06 -58.23 -28.63
N ASP A 512 -26.96 -58.99 -28.99
CA ASP A 512 -26.14 -59.67 -28.02
C ASP A 512 -25.06 -58.73 -27.50
N VAL A 513 -25.21 -58.27 -26.26
CA VAL A 513 -24.31 -57.34 -25.63
C VAL A 513 -23.02 -58.05 -25.17
N ASN A 514 -23.12 -59.28 -24.72
CA ASN A 514 -21.97 -60.00 -24.23
C ASN A 514 -20.97 -60.28 -25.37
N SER A 515 -21.45 -60.72 -26.53
CA SER A 515 -20.62 -60.92 -27.71
C SER A 515 -20.02 -59.59 -28.22
N ALA A 516 -20.70 -58.49 -28.07
CA ALA A 516 -20.22 -57.20 -28.51
C ALA A 516 -19.14 -56.61 -27.58
N LEU A 517 -19.14 -56.96 -26.29
CA LEU A 517 -18.15 -56.48 -25.33
C LEU A 517 -16.88 -57.34 -25.23
N LEU A 518 -16.78 -58.44 -25.99
CA LEU A 518 -15.55 -59.25 -26.06
C LEU A 518 -14.43 -58.55 -26.79
N ASP A 519 -14.74 -57.72 -27.78
CA ASP A 519 -13.80 -57.01 -28.62
C ASP A 519 -14.02 -55.48 -28.46
N ASP A 520 -13.00 -54.74 -28.21
CA ASP A 520 -13.09 -53.26 -28.13
C ASP A 520 -13.41 -52.64 -29.51
N GLU A 521 -14.25 -51.61 -29.50
CA GLU A 521 -14.69 -50.84 -30.67
C GLU A 521 -15.47 -51.68 -31.75
N LYS A 522 -16.10 -52.79 -31.35
CA LYS A 522 -16.85 -53.66 -32.27
C LYS A 522 -18.09 -52.94 -32.81
N THR A 523 -18.27 -53.02 -34.10
CA THR A 523 -19.52 -52.60 -34.78
C THR A 523 -20.32 -53.80 -35.20
N MET A 524 -21.61 -53.84 -34.79
CA MET A 524 -22.54 -54.89 -35.14
C MET A 524 -23.72 -54.30 -35.92
N THR A 525 -23.96 -54.82 -37.10
CA THR A 525 -25.03 -54.35 -37.98
C THR A 525 -26.26 -55.27 -38.05
N ASN A 526 -26.07 -56.52 -37.62
CA ASN A 526 -27.12 -57.53 -37.68
C ASN A 526 -27.58 -57.90 -36.24
N PRO A 527 -28.85 -57.58 -35.86
CA PRO A 527 -29.41 -58.03 -34.60
C PRO A 527 -29.61 -59.56 -34.64
N ILE A 528 -29.64 -60.21 -33.44
CA ILE A 528 -29.98 -61.64 -33.31
C ILE A 528 -31.36 -61.90 -33.82
N ASN A 529 -32.29 -61.02 -33.50
CA ASN A 529 -33.72 -61.10 -33.89
C ASN A 529 -34.26 -59.69 -34.06
N SER A 530 -35.25 -59.52 -34.95
CA SER A 530 -35.96 -58.27 -35.12
C SER A 530 -37.42 -58.49 -35.49
N LYS A 531 -38.28 -57.59 -35.05
CA LYS A 531 -39.73 -57.58 -35.35
C LYS A 531 -40.15 -56.19 -35.78
N ASN A 532 -40.97 -56.07 -36.82
CA ASN A 532 -41.57 -54.81 -37.26
C ASN A 532 -43.02 -54.71 -36.79
N PHE A 533 -43.31 -53.65 -36.04
CA PHE A 533 -44.63 -53.41 -35.45
C PHE A 533 -45.49 -52.45 -36.26
N ASN A 534 -45.04 -51.90 -37.35
CA ASN A 534 -45.70 -50.92 -38.22
C ASN A 534 -46.16 -49.63 -37.48
N PHE A 535 -45.55 -49.32 -36.34
CA PHE A 535 -45.69 -48.05 -35.63
C PHE A 535 -44.42 -47.65 -34.89
N PRO A 536 -44.11 -46.35 -34.77
CA PRO A 536 -42.96 -45.91 -33.98
C PRO A 536 -43.01 -46.41 -32.55
N VAL A 537 -41.91 -47.08 -32.11
CA VAL A 537 -41.80 -47.68 -30.76
C VAL A 537 -41.20 -46.72 -29.79
N TYR A 538 -42.03 -46.08 -28.97
CA TYR A 538 -41.61 -45.06 -28.00
C TYR A 538 -41.16 -45.63 -26.66
N ALA A 539 -41.66 -46.80 -26.27
CA ALA A 539 -41.37 -47.41 -24.98
C ALA A 539 -41.21 -48.91 -25.04
N LEU A 540 -40.24 -49.41 -24.29
CA LEU A 540 -39.96 -50.82 -24.06
C LEU A 540 -39.89 -51.08 -22.55
N ALA A 541 -40.37 -52.21 -22.07
CA ALA A 541 -40.21 -52.69 -20.70
C ALA A 541 -40.22 -54.22 -20.63
N THR A 542 -39.35 -54.81 -19.83
CA THR A 542 -39.37 -56.26 -19.59
C THR A 542 -40.28 -56.62 -18.43
N VAL A 543 -41.15 -57.64 -18.59
CA VAL A 543 -42.13 -58.07 -17.59
C VAL A 543 -42.15 -59.59 -17.37
N GLY A 544 -42.74 -60.02 -16.25
CA GLY A 544 -42.87 -61.42 -15.87
C GLY A 544 -41.72 -61.89 -14.96
N HIS A 545 -41.94 -62.98 -14.22
CA HIS A 545 -40.99 -63.48 -13.22
C HIS A 545 -39.61 -63.85 -13.83
N ASP A 546 -39.63 -64.38 -15.03
CA ASP A 546 -38.46 -64.71 -15.81
C ASP A 546 -37.94 -63.55 -16.70
N LYS A 547 -38.72 -62.42 -16.71
CA LYS A 547 -38.49 -61.27 -17.56
C LYS A 547 -38.14 -61.59 -19.03
N GLN A 548 -38.71 -62.68 -19.55
CA GLN A 548 -38.58 -63.13 -20.96
C GLN A 548 -39.60 -62.46 -21.89
N ASN A 549 -40.47 -61.62 -21.37
CA ASN A 549 -41.49 -60.92 -22.12
C ASN A 549 -41.14 -59.45 -22.24
N LEU A 550 -41.01 -58.96 -23.43
CA LEU A 550 -40.79 -57.56 -23.77
C LEU A 550 -42.15 -56.94 -24.12
N VAL A 551 -42.58 -55.95 -23.37
CA VAL A 551 -43.73 -55.10 -23.70
C VAL A 551 -43.24 -53.97 -24.61
N ILE A 552 -43.99 -53.75 -25.68
CA ILE A 552 -43.71 -52.84 -26.77
C ILE A 552 -44.86 -51.87 -26.89
N ALA A 553 -44.59 -50.57 -26.80
CA ALA A 553 -45.62 -49.56 -26.91
C ALA A 553 -45.20 -48.38 -27.81
N GLY A 554 -46.18 -47.73 -28.38
CA GLY A 554 -45.89 -46.61 -29.26
C GLY A 554 -47.11 -45.89 -29.79
N ARG A 555 -47.04 -45.48 -31.05
CA ARG A 555 -48.04 -44.66 -31.73
C ARG A 555 -49.34 -45.43 -31.87
N TYR A 556 -50.47 -44.72 -31.97
CA TYR A 556 -51.83 -45.21 -32.00
C TYR A 556 -52.27 -45.95 -30.73
N ASN A 557 -51.59 -45.66 -29.58
CA ASN A 557 -51.78 -46.36 -28.31
C ASN A 557 -51.63 -47.89 -28.45
N ASN A 558 -50.81 -48.33 -29.41
CA ASN A 558 -50.51 -49.73 -29.57
C ASN A 558 -49.68 -50.25 -28.40
N LEU A 559 -50.08 -51.41 -27.91
CA LEU A 559 -49.47 -52.18 -26.85
C LEU A 559 -49.38 -53.67 -27.29
N ALA A 560 -48.16 -54.23 -27.25
CA ALA A 560 -47.93 -55.61 -27.61
C ALA A 560 -46.94 -56.27 -26.66
N ILE A 561 -46.97 -57.58 -26.55
CA ILE A 561 -45.99 -58.36 -25.82
C ILE A 561 -45.29 -59.31 -26.76
N TRP A 562 -43.97 -59.34 -26.72
CA TRP A 562 -43.10 -60.26 -27.40
C TRP A 562 -42.36 -61.14 -26.40
N ASN A 563 -42.68 -62.42 -26.33
CA ASN A 563 -41.87 -63.40 -25.63
C ASN A 563 -40.69 -63.74 -26.54
N PHE A 564 -39.51 -63.13 -26.24
CA PHE A 564 -38.35 -63.22 -27.14
C PHE A 564 -37.61 -64.56 -27.04
N THR A 565 -37.88 -65.41 -26.06
CA THR A 565 -37.32 -66.75 -25.93
C THR A 565 -38.15 -67.75 -26.75
N LYS A 566 -39.48 -67.63 -26.69
CA LYS A 566 -40.41 -68.52 -27.44
C LYS A 566 -40.84 -67.94 -28.79
N ASP A 567 -40.39 -66.76 -29.11
CA ASP A 567 -40.73 -65.97 -30.29
C ASP A 567 -42.24 -65.78 -30.49
N LYS A 568 -43.05 -65.70 -29.41
CA LYS A 568 -44.47 -65.44 -29.42
C LYS A 568 -44.78 -63.99 -29.31
N LEU A 569 -45.77 -63.53 -30.12
CA LEU A 569 -46.24 -62.15 -30.15
C LEU A 569 -47.73 -62.08 -29.99
N TRP A 570 -48.21 -61.16 -29.07
CA TRP A 570 -49.65 -60.89 -28.97
C TRP A 570 -49.91 -59.44 -28.65
N LYS A 571 -51.02 -58.89 -29.08
CA LYS A 571 -51.41 -57.47 -28.84
C LYS A 571 -52.29 -57.36 -27.59
N ILE A 572 -52.13 -56.30 -26.88
CA ILE A 572 -52.98 -55.97 -25.71
C ILE A 572 -53.79 -54.73 -26.04
N PRO A 573 -55.10 -54.76 -25.81
CA PRO A 573 -55.96 -53.59 -26.00
C PRO A 573 -55.61 -52.54 -24.95
N TYR A 574 -55.22 -51.37 -25.41
CA TYR A 574 -55.09 -50.25 -24.53
C TYR A 574 -56.46 -49.71 -24.18
N ASN A 575 -56.60 -49.15 -22.98
CA ASN A 575 -57.93 -48.72 -22.46
C ASN A 575 -58.54 -47.54 -23.20
N ARG A 576 -57.84 -46.97 -24.16
CA ARG A 576 -58.27 -45.89 -25.03
C ARG A 576 -57.82 -46.20 -26.47
N PRO A 577 -58.77 -46.22 -27.42
CA PRO A 577 -58.42 -46.33 -28.83
C PRO A 577 -57.54 -45.17 -29.23
N GLY A 578 -56.47 -45.45 -29.93
CA GLY A 578 -55.52 -44.46 -30.36
C GLY A 578 -55.82 -43.86 -31.73
N SER A 579 -55.92 -42.56 -31.83
CA SER A 579 -55.91 -41.81 -33.09
C SER A 579 -54.49 -41.65 -33.64
N GLN A 580 -54.36 -40.99 -34.77
CA GLN A 580 -53.07 -40.71 -35.40
C GLN A 580 -52.11 -39.94 -34.52
N ASN A 581 -52.60 -39.15 -33.58
CA ASN A 581 -51.85 -38.30 -32.67
C ASN A 581 -51.79 -38.86 -31.24
N ASP A 582 -52.30 -40.07 -31.01
CA ASP A 582 -52.24 -40.72 -29.71
C ASP A 582 -51.04 -41.69 -29.64
N TYR A 583 -50.32 -41.71 -28.55
CA TYR A 583 -49.20 -42.61 -28.36
C TYR A 583 -48.88 -42.80 -26.88
N ILE A 584 -48.45 -44.01 -26.55
CA ILE A 584 -47.88 -44.35 -25.26
C ILE A 584 -46.40 -43.89 -25.30
N VAL A 585 -46.04 -43.00 -24.38
CA VAL A 585 -44.74 -42.33 -24.39
C VAL A 585 -43.70 -43.08 -23.58
N SER A 586 -44.10 -43.58 -22.41
CA SER A 586 -43.18 -44.16 -21.45
C SER A 586 -43.83 -45.35 -20.73
N MET A 587 -43.02 -46.30 -20.39
CA MET A 587 -43.40 -47.48 -19.59
C MET A 587 -42.25 -47.81 -18.63
N ASP A 588 -42.61 -48.42 -17.49
CA ASP A 588 -41.67 -48.97 -16.54
C ASP A 588 -42.26 -50.13 -15.75
N SER A 589 -41.41 -51.09 -15.36
CA SER A 589 -41.79 -52.28 -14.57
C SER A 589 -40.74 -52.50 -13.45
N PRO A 590 -41.18 -52.62 -12.18
CA PRO A 590 -40.25 -52.74 -11.06
C PRO A 590 -39.62 -54.13 -10.98
N ASP A 591 -38.39 -54.19 -10.47
CA ASP A 591 -37.67 -55.45 -10.38
C ASP A 591 -38.30 -56.47 -9.45
N TYR A 592 -38.84 -56.04 -8.30
CA TYR A 592 -39.40 -56.95 -7.29
C TYR A 592 -40.88 -57.30 -7.48
N LYS A 593 -41.55 -56.57 -8.39
CA LYS A 593 -42.91 -56.87 -8.79
C LYS A 593 -43.02 -56.92 -10.32
N PRO A 594 -42.36 -57.89 -10.95
CA PRO A 594 -42.25 -57.92 -12.44
C PRO A 594 -43.54 -58.12 -13.19
N HIS A 595 -44.65 -58.35 -12.49
CA HIS A 595 -46.03 -58.42 -13.06
C HIS A 595 -46.66 -57.03 -13.12
N LEU A 596 -46.12 -56.03 -12.38
CA LEU A 596 -46.66 -54.69 -12.41
C LEU A 596 -46.03 -53.91 -13.60
N LEU A 597 -46.84 -53.22 -14.34
CA LEU A 597 -46.44 -52.35 -15.43
C LEU A 597 -47.13 -50.98 -15.28
N ALA A 598 -46.37 -49.92 -15.37
CA ALA A 598 -46.89 -48.57 -15.53
C ALA A 598 -46.76 -48.12 -16.98
N THR A 599 -47.82 -47.53 -17.53
CA THR A 599 -47.78 -46.88 -18.85
C THR A 599 -48.23 -45.43 -18.74
N ALA A 600 -47.67 -44.57 -19.55
CA ALA A 600 -48.03 -43.15 -19.63
C ALA A 600 -48.24 -42.74 -21.10
N ASP A 601 -49.30 -41.96 -21.35
CA ASP A 601 -49.63 -41.50 -22.68
C ASP A 601 -49.51 -39.98 -22.87
N ASN A 602 -49.62 -39.55 -24.11
CA ASN A 602 -49.53 -38.15 -24.47
C ASN A 602 -50.76 -37.30 -24.17
N ARG A 603 -51.83 -37.92 -23.58
CA ARG A 603 -53.02 -37.26 -23.09
C ARG A 603 -53.10 -37.17 -21.57
N GLY A 604 -51.95 -37.38 -20.90
CA GLY A 604 -51.85 -37.22 -19.46
C GLY A 604 -52.26 -38.41 -18.65
N GLN A 605 -52.66 -39.53 -19.28
CA GLN A 605 -53.10 -40.69 -18.55
C GLN A 605 -51.96 -41.59 -18.14
N ILE A 606 -51.94 -41.97 -16.88
CA ILE A 606 -51.10 -43.02 -16.32
C ILE A 606 -51.96 -44.22 -16.02
N THR A 607 -51.59 -45.43 -16.43
CA THR A 607 -52.27 -46.68 -16.20
C THR A 607 -51.37 -47.70 -15.56
N LEU A 608 -51.78 -48.33 -14.49
CA LEU A 608 -51.13 -49.44 -13.82
C LEU A 608 -51.81 -50.76 -14.20
N TRP A 609 -51.00 -51.72 -14.57
CA TRP A 609 -51.42 -53.00 -15.07
C TRP A 609 -50.91 -54.14 -14.20
N ASP A 610 -51.76 -55.18 -13.96
CA ASP A 610 -51.32 -56.51 -13.57
C ASP A 610 -51.18 -57.39 -14.80
N MET A 611 -49.95 -57.79 -15.12
CA MET A 611 -49.64 -58.59 -16.31
C MET A 611 -49.74 -60.09 -16.06
N ASN A 612 -50.02 -60.57 -14.85
CA ASN A 612 -49.95 -61.98 -14.50
C ASN A 612 -50.81 -62.84 -15.40
N GLN A 613 -52.07 -62.46 -15.56
CA GLN A 613 -53.01 -63.30 -16.33
C GLN A 613 -52.69 -63.33 -17.80
N CYS A 614 -52.38 -62.24 -18.42
CA CYS A 614 -52.03 -62.20 -19.86
C CYS A 614 -50.69 -62.84 -20.18
N LEU A 615 -49.72 -62.84 -19.24
CA LEU A 615 -48.48 -63.57 -19.44
C LEU A 615 -48.64 -65.08 -19.32
N LYS A 616 -49.44 -65.58 -18.35
CA LYS A 616 -49.68 -67.03 -18.19
C LYS A 616 -50.36 -67.63 -19.39
N ASN A 617 -51.38 -66.97 -19.89
CA ASN A 617 -52.24 -67.48 -20.93
C ASN A 617 -51.79 -67.05 -22.34
N SER A 618 -50.79 -66.21 -22.46
CA SER A 618 -50.32 -65.55 -23.72
C SER A 618 -51.55 -64.99 -24.50
N ASN A 619 -52.45 -64.31 -23.77
CA ASN A 619 -53.63 -63.73 -24.32
C ASN A 619 -53.72 -62.21 -24.08
N ASN A 620 -54.74 -61.56 -24.53
CA ASN A 620 -54.97 -60.14 -24.46
C ASN A 620 -55.71 -59.63 -23.17
N GLN A 621 -55.87 -60.47 -22.19
CA GLN A 621 -56.63 -60.20 -20.96
C GLN A 621 -55.74 -59.76 -19.82
N CYS A 622 -54.90 -58.68 -20.00
CA CYS A 622 -54.18 -58.02 -18.91
C CYS A 622 -55.16 -57.21 -18.06
N GLN A 623 -55.02 -57.27 -16.76
CA GLN A 623 -55.89 -56.52 -15.82
C GLN A 623 -55.38 -55.10 -15.63
N ILE A 624 -56.18 -54.07 -15.82
CA ILE A 624 -55.93 -52.70 -15.41
C ILE A 624 -56.23 -52.60 -13.91
N LEU A 625 -55.23 -52.32 -13.13
CA LEU A 625 -55.31 -52.07 -11.69
C LEU A 625 -55.95 -50.71 -11.38
N GLU A 626 -55.40 -49.68 -12.03
CA GLU A 626 -55.89 -48.31 -11.88
C GLU A 626 -55.45 -47.43 -13.08
N LYS A 627 -56.19 -46.35 -13.34
CA LYS A 627 -55.88 -45.35 -14.34
C LYS A 627 -56.34 -43.98 -13.87
N TRP A 628 -55.48 -42.93 -14.17
CA TRP A 628 -55.79 -41.55 -13.82
C TRP A 628 -55.12 -40.58 -14.76
N SER A 629 -55.62 -39.34 -14.81
CA SER A 629 -55.04 -38.21 -15.57
C SER A 629 -55.00 -36.91 -14.77
N ASP A 630 -55.48 -36.93 -13.54
CA ASP A 630 -55.59 -35.75 -12.67
C ASP A 630 -54.25 -35.13 -12.22
N GLY A 631 -53.16 -35.86 -12.26
CA GLY A 631 -51.84 -35.36 -11.86
C GLY A 631 -51.20 -34.41 -12.85
N HIS A 632 -51.38 -34.65 -14.16
CA HIS A 632 -50.79 -33.87 -15.24
C HIS A 632 -51.84 -33.18 -16.12
N GLY A 633 -53.13 -33.28 -15.74
CA GLY A 633 -54.23 -32.82 -16.56
C GLY A 633 -54.29 -33.57 -17.91
N GLU A 634 -54.60 -32.86 -18.96
CA GLU A 634 -54.59 -33.45 -20.32
C GLU A 634 -53.23 -33.24 -21.03
N LYS A 635 -52.19 -32.89 -20.29
CA LYS A 635 -50.84 -32.70 -20.83
C LYS A 635 -50.06 -34.01 -20.86
N ALA A 636 -49.23 -34.19 -21.90
CA ALA A 636 -48.46 -35.41 -22.08
C ALA A 636 -47.61 -35.74 -20.83
N VAL A 637 -47.70 -36.97 -20.34
CA VAL A 637 -46.76 -37.56 -19.38
C VAL A 637 -45.63 -38.18 -20.17
N ARG A 638 -44.49 -37.52 -20.15
CA ARG A 638 -43.32 -37.91 -20.98
C ARG A 638 -42.53 -39.07 -20.40
N SER A 639 -42.53 -39.20 -19.08
CA SER A 639 -41.77 -40.23 -18.39
C SER A 639 -42.50 -40.71 -17.14
N VAL A 640 -42.52 -41.99 -16.93
CA VAL A 640 -42.89 -42.66 -15.69
C VAL A 640 -41.74 -43.59 -15.27
N ALA A 641 -41.52 -43.67 -13.96
CA ALA A 641 -40.56 -44.59 -13.36
C ALA A 641 -41.15 -45.17 -12.08
N LEU A 642 -40.99 -46.48 -11.88
CA LEU A 642 -41.37 -47.19 -10.67
C LEU A 642 -40.15 -47.45 -9.79
N SER A 643 -40.29 -47.24 -8.48
CA SER A 643 -39.26 -47.71 -7.55
C SER A 643 -39.11 -49.23 -7.65
N ARG A 644 -37.90 -49.74 -7.34
CA ARG A 644 -37.57 -51.16 -7.49
C ARG A 644 -38.52 -52.11 -6.78
N ASP A 645 -39.09 -51.66 -5.65
CA ASP A 645 -40.09 -52.36 -4.86
C ASP A 645 -41.54 -52.19 -5.36
N GLY A 646 -41.73 -51.32 -6.33
CA GLY A 646 -43.04 -51.00 -6.87
C GLY A 646 -43.96 -50.25 -5.90
N CYS A 647 -43.40 -49.53 -4.92
CA CYS A 647 -44.14 -48.80 -3.88
C CYS A 647 -44.30 -47.32 -4.22
N TYR A 648 -43.54 -46.83 -5.16
CA TYR A 648 -43.59 -45.43 -5.60
C TYR A 648 -43.52 -45.34 -7.12
N LEU A 649 -44.28 -44.41 -7.66
CA LEU A 649 -44.20 -44.04 -9.08
C LEU A 649 -43.88 -42.55 -9.16
N ALA A 650 -42.85 -42.21 -9.91
CA ALA A 650 -42.58 -40.84 -10.32
C ALA A 650 -43.03 -40.58 -11.74
N SER A 651 -43.58 -39.40 -12.00
CA SER A 651 -44.01 -39.01 -13.35
C SER A 651 -43.61 -37.57 -13.66
N GLY A 652 -43.27 -37.31 -14.91
CA GLY A 652 -42.91 -35.96 -15.40
C GLY A 652 -43.51 -35.71 -16.79
N GLY A 653 -43.88 -34.47 -17.10
CA GLY A 653 -44.56 -34.20 -18.35
C GLY A 653 -44.53 -32.74 -18.85
N ASP A 654 -45.39 -32.52 -19.86
CA ASP A 654 -45.54 -31.22 -20.55
C ASP A 654 -46.26 -30.15 -19.73
N ASP A 655 -46.79 -30.50 -18.56
CA ASP A 655 -47.32 -29.57 -17.57
C ASP A 655 -46.26 -28.93 -16.70
N ASN A 656 -44.97 -29.24 -16.96
CA ASN A 656 -43.81 -28.72 -16.24
C ASN A 656 -43.74 -29.18 -14.78
N ARG A 657 -44.34 -30.34 -14.44
CA ARG A 657 -44.35 -30.89 -13.08
C ARG A 657 -43.65 -32.24 -13.02
N VAL A 658 -43.12 -32.53 -11.85
CA VAL A 658 -42.75 -33.88 -11.41
C VAL A 658 -43.67 -34.25 -10.25
N MET A 659 -44.34 -35.38 -10.39
CA MET A 659 -45.27 -35.92 -9.41
C MET A 659 -44.73 -37.20 -8.82
N LEU A 660 -45.02 -37.45 -7.55
CA LEU A 660 -44.74 -38.70 -6.85
C LEU A 660 -46.08 -39.32 -6.36
N TRP A 661 -46.22 -40.58 -6.62
CA TRP A 661 -47.39 -41.38 -6.25
C TRP A 661 -46.95 -42.51 -5.32
N SER A 662 -47.56 -42.62 -4.14
CA SER A 662 -47.38 -43.76 -3.25
C SER A 662 -48.38 -44.86 -3.63
N LEU A 663 -47.86 -46.06 -3.80
CA LEU A 663 -48.65 -47.21 -4.25
C LEU A 663 -48.82 -48.23 -3.12
N THR A 664 -49.95 -48.98 -3.14
CA THR A 664 -50.16 -50.15 -2.29
C THR A 664 -49.33 -51.34 -2.73
N GLN A 665 -49.36 -52.43 -1.97
CA GLN A 665 -48.71 -53.66 -2.39
C GLN A 665 -49.24 -54.27 -3.70
N GLU A 666 -50.55 -54.07 -3.97
CA GLU A 666 -51.22 -54.53 -5.18
C GLU A 666 -51.00 -53.61 -6.38
N GLY A 667 -50.29 -52.48 -6.19
CA GLY A 667 -49.96 -51.51 -7.28
C GLY A 667 -51.09 -50.50 -7.53
N ARG A 668 -51.93 -50.15 -6.54
CA ARG A 668 -52.90 -49.06 -6.63
C ARG A 668 -52.47 -47.83 -5.90
N ARG A 669 -52.92 -46.63 -6.28
CA ARG A 669 -52.62 -45.41 -5.54
C ARG A 669 -53.12 -45.45 -4.12
N ILE A 670 -52.33 -45.07 -3.13
CA ILE A 670 -52.78 -44.90 -1.74
C ILE A 670 -53.63 -43.64 -1.59
N SER A 671 -53.30 -42.60 -2.34
CA SER A 671 -54.06 -41.35 -2.38
C SER A 671 -54.41 -40.96 -3.81
N PRO A 672 -55.63 -40.51 -4.07
CA PRO A 672 -56.02 -40.03 -5.39
C PRO A 672 -55.24 -38.81 -5.82
N VAL A 673 -54.69 -38.04 -4.89
CA VAL A 673 -53.87 -36.85 -5.17
C VAL A 673 -52.41 -37.21 -5.06
N GLY A 674 -51.65 -37.04 -6.16
CA GLY A 674 -50.20 -37.20 -6.17
C GLY A 674 -49.51 -36.03 -5.48
N GLN A 675 -48.34 -36.29 -4.95
CA GLN A 675 -47.48 -35.23 -4.39
C GLN A 675 -46.72 -34.51 -5.51
N GLU A 676 -46.96 -33.20 -5.69
CA GLU A 676 -46.11 -32.37 -6.53
C GLU A 676 -44.72 -32.26 -5.89
N ILE A 677 -43.69 -32.78 -6.56
CA ILE A 677 -42.32 -32.76 -6.09
C ILE A 677 -41.62 -31.50 -6.57
N ARG A 678 -41.86 -31.15 -7.83
CA ARG A 678 -41.22 -30.01 -8.48
C ARG A 678 -42.12 -29.46 -9.58
N LYS A 679 -42.06 -28.13 -9.73
CA LYS A 679 -42.66 -27.40 -10.84
C LYS A 679 -41.61 -26.43 -11.40
N GLU A 680 -41.44 -26.43 -12.73
CA GLU A 680 -40.48 -25.59 -13.42
C GLU A 680 -41.14 -24.78 -14.54
N LYS A 681 -40.35 -23.98 -15.27
CA LYS A 681 -40.85 -23.23 -16.43
C LYS A 681 -40.87 -24.05 -17.72
N GLN A 682 -40.08 -25.11 -17.75
CA GLN A 682 -39.89 -25.98 -18.91
C GLN A 682 -40.37 -27.40 -18.58
N ARG A 683 -40.79 -28.14 -19.62
CA ARG A 683 -41.28 -29.49 -19.49
C ARG A 683 -40.21 -30.47 -19.03
N PHE A 684 -40.62 -31.50 -18.32
CA PHE A 684 -39.80 -32.63 -17.92
C PHE A 684 -39.85 -33.74 -18.96
N ASN A 685 -38.66 -34.10 -19.51
CA ASN A 685 -38.55 -35.15 -20.54
C ASN A 685 -38.35 -36.54 -19.93
N SER A 686 -37.70 -36.63 -18.78
CA SER A 686 -37.42 -37.89 -18.12
C SER A 686 -37.36 -37.71 -16.60
N VAL A 687 -37.88 -38.72 -15.90
CA VAL A 687 -37.78 -38.88 -14.45
C VAL A 687 -37.34 -40.30 -14.13
N ASP A 688 -36.61 -40.46 -13.00
CA ASP A 688 -36.34 -41.77 -12.41
C ASP A 688 -36.48 -41.70 -10.88
N VAL A 689 -36.85 -42.81 -10.25
CA VAL A 689 -37.09 -42.88 -8.80
C VAL A 689 -36.36 -44.06 -8.17
N LYS A 690 -35.69 -43.81 -7.07
CA LYS A 690 -34.91 -44.81 -6.31
C LYS A 690 -35.19 -44.68 -4.82
N VAL A 691 -35.41 -45.78 -4.16
CA VAL A 691 -35.49 -45.84 -2.69
C VAL A 691 -34.12 -46.29 -2.18
N VAL A 692 -33.49 -45.46 -1.38
CA VAL A 692 -32.17 -45.73 -0.80
C VAL A 692 -32.25 -45.47 0.70
N LYS A 693 -32.06 -46.50 1.52
CA LYS A 693 -32.23 -46.41 2.99
C LYS A 693 -33.63 -45.87 3.31
N ASN A 694 -33.70 -44.75 4.03
CA ASN A 694 -34.98 -44.12 4.42
C ASN A 694 -35.33 -42.90 3.54
N LYS A 695 -34.79 -42.83 2.33
CA LYS A 695 -35.00 -41.69 1.41
C LYS A 695 -35.52 -42.17 0.06
N ILE A 696 -36.47 -41.43 -0.50
CA ILE A 696 -36.91 -41.53 -1.87
C ILE A 696 -36.13 -40.48 -2.66
N LEU A 697 -35.31 -40.92 -3.59
CA LEU A 697 -34.53 -40.08 -4.51
C LEU A 697 -35.32 -40.02 -5.83
N ILE A 698 -35.53 -38.81 -6.33
CA ILE A 698 -36.16 -38.56 -7.61
C ILE A 698 -35.21 -37.71 -8.45
N ILE A 699 -34.76 -38.25 -9.56
CA ILE A 699 -33.94 -37.48 -10.50
C ILE A 699 -34.79 -37.10 -11.70
N SER A 700 -34.61 -35.89 -12.19
CA SER A 700 -35.37 -35.39 -13.33
C SER A 700 -34.51 -34.57 -14.28
N GLY A 701 -34.83 -34.67 -15.57
CA GLY A 701 -34.20 -33.90 -16.65
C GLY A 701 -35.29 -33.17 -17.46
N ASN A 702 -35.00 -31.93 -17.84
CA ASN A 702 -35.93 -31.08 -18.57
C ASN A 702 -35.27 -30.29 -19.70
N ASP A 703 -36.05 -29.46 -20.39
CA ASP A 703 -35.58 -28.65 -21.51
C ASP A 703 -34.70 -27.47 -21.09
N ASP A 704 -34.53 -27.18 -19.79
CA ASP A 704 -33.68 -26.11 -19.30
C ASP A 704 -32.23 -26.55 -19.07
N HIS A 705 -31.81 -27.68 -19.65
CA HIS A 705 -30.45 -28.26 -19.63
C HIS A 705 -30.05 -28.84 -18.27
N LYS A 706 -30.89 -28.80 -17.26
CA LYS A 706 -30.52 -29.16 -15.89
C LYS A 706 -31.02 -30.54 -15.51
N VAL A 707 -30.16 -31.27 -14.84
CA VAL A 707 -30.53 -32.47 -14.07
C VAL A 707 -30.75 -32.05 -12.63
N ARG A 708 -31.83 -32.47 -12.05
CA ARG A 708 -32.25 -32.15 -10.69
C ARG A 708 -32.50 -33.40 -9.87
N LEU A 709 -32.11 -33.32 -8.61
CA LEU A 709 -32.40 -34.34 -7.61
C LEU A 709 -33.31 -33.78 -6.54
N ASP A 710 -34.39 -34.46 -6.30
CA ASP A 710 -35.33 -34.23 -5.20
C ASP A 710 -35.24 -35.40 -4.21
N ILE A 711 -35.27 -35.10 -2.93
CA ILE A 711 -35.17 -36.09 -1.87
C ILE A 711 -36.40 -35.95 -0.96
N ARG A 712 -37.05 -37.07 -0.66
CA ARG A 712 -38.18 -37.14 0.26
C ARG A 712 -37.92 -38.19 1.32
N ASP A 713 -38.36 -37.93 2.54
CA ASP A 713 -38.24 -38.90 3.63
C ASP A 713 -39.28 -40.01 3.49
N LEU A 714 -38.86 -41.25 3.58
CA LEU A 714 -39.73 -42.41 3.47
C LEU A 714 -40.84 -42.41 4.53
N ASN A 715 -40.53 -41.99 5.76
CA ASN A 715 -41.48 -41.97 6.89
C ASN A 715 -42.69 -41.02 6.69
N LYS A 716 -42.53 -40.01 5.82
CA LYS A 716 -43.59 -39.05 5.50
C LYS A 716 -44.41 -39.46 4.26
N ASN A 717 -43.89 -40.37 3.45
CA ASN A 717 -44.46 -40.79 2.18
C ASN A 717 -44.57 -42.32 2.21
N VAL A 718 -45.59 -42.81 2.90
CA VAL A 718 -45.72 -44.24 3.13
C VAL A 718 -46.25 -44.93 1.88
N GLY A 719 -45.36 -45.67 1.18
CA GLY A 719 -45.75 -46.62 0.13
C GLY A 719 -45.75 -48.05 0.64
N CYS A 720 -46.44 -48.93 -0.07
CA CYS A 720 -46.58 -50.35 0.26
C CYS A 720 -47.11 -50.69 1.67
N LYS A 721 -47.83 -49.79 2.30
CA LYS A 721 -48.63 -50.19 3.47
C LYS A 721 -49.84 -50.92 3.01
N GLN A 722 -50.16 -52.00 3.73
CA GLN A 722 -51.38 -52.78 3.57
C GLN A 722 -52.60 -51.95 3.86
#